data_0415f225cb094f6366689f52eaef8217
#
_entry.id   0415f225cb094f6366689f52eaef8217
#
_cell.length_a   1.000
_cell.length_b   1.000
_cell.length_c   1.000
_cell.angle_alpha   90.00
_cell.angle_beta   90.00
_cell.angle_gamma   90.00
#
_symmetry.space_group_name_H-M   'P 1'
#
loop_
_entity.id
_entity.type
_entity.pdbx_description
1 polymer ?
#
loop_
_entity_poly.entity_id
_entity_poly.type
_entity_poly.pdbx_seq_one_letter_code
_entity_poly.pdbx_strand_id
1 'polypeptide(L)'
;MKRLSSLYFVALVICLPLVAGAQEKQRFANMDEAMQAGAILSGRQGPRNVNWIEGGMRFSYTDRDARTGTPVIRAYDPVAGRDTDLFTTTGLTFPGTNQPFSYDAFEWAQDSRHLVFQSNFQPIYRRSGISDFYIYSLADRSMQLATKGARTGELSPNGAMLGFERDGDIYVTNLSTHQEKRLTRDASEHIYNGHFDWVYEEEYGLAQAWKWSPESSYIAYWQLNDSAEPVIQISDYSGFHQDWEKLRIPQVGDSNATVRIGVVNVSTGQNTWLDTGEKGEFYIPRIYWTSRPDTLAVITLTRPQNTMKLFFFDVKTGGRREVMTETSKTWLDVYDFYAGVDDMMTFPSDSQEFFWLSDRDGFQHLYRYDYSGKLINQVTRGNWSVTRVEGSDAKKHIVYYTSTEASSLQRQLYSVRFDGTDKRRITTAEGNHRINMSPTATFFLDRYSSLHQPTQVEVWAASGQKLRTLEDNAAVTKWLETHAYSPAEIFSFTTSDGTHIDGSIVKPIPFDAHKRYPVIFDIYGGPGSQQVYDAFSTSGWTQWLAQEGYIIVGVNNRGTNNYGSAFMKVVYKHLGKYEALDFAEAARYLAKQTYVDPKRVAIIGTSYGGYSTVYTMEMYPELFPVGVANSAVGDWRLYDTIYTERYMSLLGDNLSGYVESAPIEQAPKMRGNLLLIHSMMDDNVHPQNTMQLLTALTNAGRDADLRIYPPGRHGAAYNGMSARLIRQVTDSYLARYLKTENPPTLSPAR
;
A
#
# COMPACT_ATOMS: atom_id res chain seq x y z
N MET A 1 -99.74 21.98 16.00
CA MET A 1 -98.49 22.39 16.66
C MET A 1 -97.73 21.20 17.11
N LYS A 2 -96.74 20.79 16.30
CA LYS A 2 -95.85 19.67 16.62
C LYS A 2 -94.39 20.24 16.59
N ARG A 3 -93.68 20.12 17.73
CA ARG A 3 -92.32 20.46 17.87
C ARG A 3 -91.45 19.31 17.34
N LEU A 4 -90.56 19.58 16.39
CA LEU A 4 -89.50 18.66 16.00
C LEU A 4 -88.28 18.96 16.90
N SER A 5 -87.76 17.95 17.60
CA SER A 5 -86.52 17.94 18.30
C SER A 5 -85.43 17.33 17.38
N SER A 6 -84.42 18.15 17.02
CA SER A 6 -83.23 17.71 16.28
C SER A 6 -82.20 17.13 17.22
N LEU A 7 -81.86 15.85 17.04
CA LEU A 7 -80.71 15.20 17.67
C LEU A 7 -79.44 15.52 16.87
N TYR A 8 -78.44 16.16 17.46
CA TYR A 8 -77.10 16.28 16.95
C TYR A 8 -76.31 15.05 17.36
N PHE A 9 -75.86 14.24 16.36
CA PHE A 9 -74.84 13.22 16.56
C PHE A 9 -73.46 13.88 16.45
N VAL A 10 -72.72 13.95 17.54
CA VAL A 10 -71.28 14.34 17.56
C VAL A 10 -70.48 13.08 17.27
N ALA A 11 -69.93 12.95 16.06
CA ALA A 11 -68.98 11.91 15.76
C ALA A 11 -67.61 12.28 16.33
N LEU A 12 -67.18 11.56 17.38
CA LEU A 12 -65.84 11.66 17.94
C LEU A 12 -64.86 10.94 17.04
N VAL A 13 -64.11 11.69 16.18
CA VAL A 13 -63.00 11.13 15.39
C VAL A 13 -61.80 10.96 16.33
N ILE A 14 -61.57 9.72 16.77
CA ILE A 14 -60.33 9.32 17.48
C ILE A 14 -59.24 9.25 16.45
N CYS A 15 -58.40 10.31 16.33
CA CYS A 15 -57.10 10.26 15.64
C CYS A 15 -56.14 9.45 16.53
N LEU A 16 -56.02 8.16 16.24
CA LEU A 16 -54.86 7.38 16.72
C LEU A 16 -53.62 7.91 16.00
N PRO A 17 -52.58 8.36 16.70
CA PRO A 17 -51.30 8.65 16.06
C PRO A 17 -50.78 7.31 15.51
N LEU A 18 -50.67 7.20 14.20
CA LEU A 18 -49.81 6.22 13.52
C LEU A 18 -48.38 6.51 14.01
N VAL A 19 -47.93 5.89 15.06
CA VAL A 19 -46.52 5.75 15.36
C VAL A 19 -46.00 4.82 14.25
N ALA A 20 -45.45 5.40 13.18
CA ALA A 20 -44.66 4.67 12.25
C ALA A 20 -43.49 4.11 13.05
N GLY A 21 -43.61 2.87 13.49
CA GLY A 21 -42.50 2.14 14.11
C GLY A 21 -41.36 2.16 13.15
N ALA A 22 -40.24 2.77 13.52
CA ALA A 22 -39.03 2.67 12.73
C ALA A 22 -38.77 1.16 12.53
N GLN A 23 -38.79 0.71 11.30
CA GLN A 23 -38.51 -0.68 10.95
C GLN A 23 -37.15 -1.03 11.51
N GLU A 24 -37.05 -2.04 12.37
CA GLU A 24 -35.78 -2.48 12.97
C GLU A 24 -34.85 -2.89 11.80
N LYS A 25 -33.67 -2.26 11.73
CA LYS A 25 -32.70 -2.55 10.66
C LYS A 25 -32.19 -3.98 10.80
N GLN A 26 -32.04 -4.64 9.66
CA GLN A 26 -31.53 -6.00 9.57
C GLN A 26 -30.11 -6.09 10.12
N ARG A 27 -29.86 -7.10 10.95
CA ARG A 27 -28.53 -7.46 11.47
C ARG A 27 -27.99 -8.67 10.74
N PHE A 28 -26.67 -8.85 10.78
CA PHE A 28 -26.03 -10.04 10.24
C PHE A 28 -26.40 -11.27 11.06
N ALA A 29 -26.79 -12.34 10.40
CA ALA A 29 -27.10 -13.62 11.05
C ALA A 29 -25.83 -14.35 11.53
N ASN A 30 -24.70 -14.09 10.87
CA ASN A 30 -23.40 -14.69 11.19
C ASN A 30 -22.25 -13.86 10.57
N MET A 31 -21.02 -14.22 10.95
CA MET A 31 -19.80 -13.57 10.47
C MET A 31 -19.66 -13.60 8.94
N ASP A 32 -20.07 -14.69 8.28
CA ASP A 32 -19.92 -14.83 6.83
C ASP A 32 -20.82 -13.82 6.10
N GLU A 33 -22.01 -13.58 6.57
CA GLU A 33 -22.90 -12.55 6.04
C GLU A 33 -22.31 -11.16 6.20
N ALA A 34 -21.74 -10.86 7.37
CA ALA A 34 -21.04 -9.60 7.62
C ALA A 34 -19.82 -9.42 6.68
N MET A 35 -19.06 -10.49 6.43
CA MET A 35 -17.94 -10.46 5.49
C MET A 35 -18.39 -10.21 4.05
N GLN A 36 -19.53 -10.80 3.63
CA GLN A 36 -20.14 -10.54 2.32
C GLN A 36 -20.64 -9.10 2.22
N ALA A 37 -21.18 -8.55 3.29
CA ALA A 37 -21.59 -7.14 3.33
C ALA A 37 -20.42 -6.17 3.09
N GLY A 38 -19.19 -6.54 3.43
CA GLY A 38 -18.00 -5.76 3.10
C GLY A 38 -17.86 -5.50 1.59
N ALA A 39 -18.20 -6.47 0.75
CA ALA A 39 -18.22 -6.28 -0.71
C ALA A 39 -19.33 -5.30 -1.15
N ILE A 40 -20.50 -5.35 -0.51
CA ILE A 40 -21.61 -4.41 -0.76
C ILE A 40 -21.19 -3.00 -0.33
N LEU A 41 -20.65 -2.84 0.89
CA LEU A 41 -20.20 -1.58 1.44
C LEU A 41 -19.08 -0.94 0.62
N SER A 42 -18.20 -1.76 0.04
CA SER A 42 -17.16 -1.28 -0.88
C SER A 42 -17.77 -0.64 -2.14
N GLY A 43 -18.97 -1.04 -2.53
CA GLY A 43 -19.65 -0.53 -3.70
C GLY A 43 -18.90 -0.80 -5.01
N ARG A 44 -19.31 -0.09 -6.04
CA ARG A 44 -18.60 -0.10 -7.31
C ARG A 44 -17.42 0.87 -7.26
N GLN A 45 -16.24 0.36 -7.60
CA GLN A 45 -15.00 1.13 -7.60
C GLN A 45 -14.73 1.83 -8.96
N GLY A 46 -15.69 1.78 -9.88
CA GLY A 46 -15.55 2.31 -11.23
C GLY A 46 -14.57 1.53 -12.10
N PRO A 47 -14.02 2.16 -13.14
CA PRO A 47 -13.12 1.52 -14.09
C PRO A 47 -11.89 0.91 -13.39
N ARG A 48 -11.54 -0.35 -13.74
CA ARG A 48 -10.37 -1.06 -13.23
C ARG A 48 -9.24 -1.03 -14.25
N ASN A 49 -7.99 -1.10 -13.81
CA ASN A 49 -6.80 -1.08 -14.67
C ASN A 49 -6.84 0.08 -15.66
N VAL A 50 -7.04 1.28 -15.13
CA VAL A 50 -7.13 2.50 -15.93
C VAL A 50 -5.77 2.87 -16.50
N ASN A 51 -5.69 2.96 -17.83
CA ASN A 51 -4.53 3.43 -18.56
C ASN A 51 -4.95 4.55 -19.51
N TRP A 52 -4.32 5.73 -19.39
CA TRP A 52 -4.55 6.82 -20.33
C TRP A 52 -3.88 6.52 -21.66
N ILE A 53 -4.61 6.65 -22.73
CA ILE A 53 -4.20 6.36 -24.11
C ILE A 53 -4.40 7.59 -25.00
N GLU A 54 -3.87 7.54 -26.23
CA GLU A 54 -4.00 8.61 -27.21
C GLU A 54 -3.57 9.99 -26.64
N GLY A 55 -2.39 10.03 -26.01
CA GLY A 55 -1.89 11.26 -25.42
C GLY A 55 -2.71 11.78 -24.24
N GLY A 56 -3.45 10.90 -23.56
CA GLY A 56 -4.26 11.25 -22.38
C GLY A 56 -5.65 11.79 -22.71
N MET A 57 -6.10 11.65 -23.95
CA MET A 57 -7.43 12.12 -24.38
C MET A 57 -8.52 11.10 -24.05
N ARG A 58 -8.18 9.83 -23.96
CA ARG A 58 -9.07 8.72 -23.57
C ARG A 58 -8.38 7.87 -22.52
N PHE A 59 -9.14 7.08 -21.79
CA PHE A 59 -8.55 6.04 -20.95
C PHE A 59 -9.15 4.67 -21.28
N SER A 60 -8.32 3.65 -21.24
CA SER A 60 -8.78 2.27 -21.28
C SER A 60 -9.01 1.73 -19.88
N TYR A 61 -9.87 0.72 -19.79
CA TYR A 61 -10.13 0.01 -18.55
C TYR A 61 -10.62 -1.41 -18.83
N THR A 62 -10.50 -2.29 -17.84
CA THR A 62 -11.03 -3.65 -17.93
C THR A 62 -12.46 -3.70 -17.44
N ASP A 63 -13.27 -4.47 -18.19
CA ASP A 63 -14.66 -4.76 -17.86
C ASP A 63 -14.98 -6.21 -18.26
N ARG A 64 -16.23 -6.60 -18.10
CA ARG A 64 -16.76 -7.85 -18.61
C ARG A 64 -17.92 -7.57 -19.56
N ASP A 65 -17.94 -8.28 -20.69
CA ASP A 65 -19.09 -8.24 -21.58
C ASP A 65 -20.34 -8.71 -20.83
N ALA A 66 -21.37 -7.88 -20.79
CA ALA A 66 -22.56 -8.12 -19.97
C ALA A 66 -23.35 -9.38 -20.37
N ARG A 67 -23.19 -9.84 -21.62
CA ARG A 67 -23.90 -10.99 -22.17
C ARG A 67 -23.12 -12.29 -22.00
N THR A 68 -21.81 -12.25 -22.22
CA THR A 68 -20.96 -13.44 -22.23
C THR A 68 -20.15 -13.62 -20.96
N GLY A 69 -19.96 -12.56 -20.17
CA GLY A 69 -19.10 -12.54 -18.99
C GLY A 69 -17.59 -12.55 -19.32
N THR A 70 -17.21 -12.52 -20.61
CA THR A 70 -15.80 -12.55 -21.04
C THR A 70 -15.10 -11.24 -20.72
N PRO A 71 -13.80 -11.26 -20.41
CA PRO A 71 -13.00 -10.04 -20.24
C PRO A 71 -12.99 -9.18 -21.50
N VAL A 72 -13.19 -7.88 -21.33
CA VAL A 72 -13.12 -6.88 -22.39
C VAL A 72 -12.28 -5.69 -21.92
N ILE A 73 -11.45 -5.14 -22.80
CA ILE A 73 -10.77 -3.87 -22.59
C ILE A 73 -11.53 -2.82 -23.39
N ARG A 74 -12.00 -1.77 -22.71
CA ARG A 74 -12.75 -0.66 -23.30
C ARG A 74 -11.93 0.61 -23.23
N ALA A 75 -12.20 1.53 -24.15
CA ALA A 75 -11.75 2.90 -24.06
C ALA A 75 -12.93 3.82 -23.77
N TYR A 76 -12.76 4.70 -22.80
CA TYR A 76 -13.71 5.74 -22.44
C TYR A 76 -13.25 7.11 -22.94
N ASP A 77 -14.17 7.83 -23.57
CA ASP A 77 -13.98 9.23 -23.98
C ASP A 77 -14.56 10.17 -22.91
N PRO A 78 -13.75 10.91 -22.16
CA PRO A 78 -14.22 11.83 -21.13
C PRO A 78 -15.16 12.93 -21.64
N VAL A 79 -14.96 13.39 -22.87
CA VAL A 79 -15.75 14.46 -23.47
C VAL A 79 -17.07 13.94 -24.00
N ALA A 80 -17.02 12.90 -24.82
CA ALA A 80 -18.22 12.29 -25.41
C ALA A 80 -19.05 11.49 -24.38
N GLY A 81 -18.44 11.00 -23.30
CA GLY A 81 -19.08 10.22 -22.25
C GLY A 81 -19.56 8.87 -22.75
N ARG A 82 -18.76 8.20 -23.57
CA ARG A 82 -19.10 6.90 -24.16
C ARG A 82 -17.91 5.97 -24.25
N ASP A 83 -18.20 4.68 -24.21
CA ASP A 83 -17.24 3.61 -24.34
C ASP A 83 -17.14 3.08 -25.76
N THR A 84 -15.99 2.47 -26.07
CA THR A 84 -15.75 1.66 -27.26
C THR A 84 -14.94 0.44 -26.88
N ASP A 85 -15.35 -0.74 -27.35
CA ASP A 85 -14.60 -1.96 -27.12
C ASP A 85 -13.32 -1.94 -27.98
N LEU A 86 -12.18 -2.17 -27.33
CA LEU A 86 -10.86 -2.23 -27.98
C LEU A 86 -10.39 -3.67 -28.18
N PHE A 87 -10.61 -4.53 -27.17
CA PHE A 87 -10.13 -5.89 -27.16
C PHE A 87 -11.08 -6.81 -26.42
N THR A 88 -11.21 -8.03 -26.90
CA THR A 88 -11.93 -9.14 -26.24
C THR A 88 -11.20 -10.45 -26.51
N THR A 89 -11.24 -11.36 -25.55
CA THR A 89 -10.70 -12.72 -25.74
C THR A 89 -11.65 -13.63 -26.54
N THR A 90 -12.88 -13.19 -26.83
CA THR A 90 -13.87 -13.97 -27.56
C THR A 90 -13.37 -14.33 -28.96
N GLY A 91 -13.24 -15.63 -29.22
CA GLY A 91 -12.81 -16.15 -30.53
C GLY A 91 -11.30 -16.08 -30.77
N LEU A 92 -10.51 -15.58 -29.80
CA LEU A 92 -9.05 -15.61 -29.88
C LEU A 92 -8.51 -16.94 -29.36
N THR A 93 -7.45 -17.41 -30.00
CA THR A 93 -6.66 -18.56 -29.54
C THR A 93 -5.21 -18.18 -29.37
N PHE A 94 -4.48 -18.92 -28.55
CA PHE A 94 -3.03 -18.79 -28.51
C PHE A 94 -2.44 -19.04 -29.90
N PRO A 95 -1.51 -18.19 -30.38
CA PRO A 95 -0.91 -18.29 -31.70
C PRO A 95 -0.39 -19.70 -31.99
N GLY A 96 -0.79 -20.25 -33.16
CA GLY A 96 -0.41 -21.60 -33.59
C GLY A 96 -1.13 -22.77 -32.87
N THR A 97 -2.16 -22.47 -32.08
CA THR A 97 -2.91 -23.49 -31.33
C THR A 97 -4.42 -23.33 -31.53
N ASN A 98 -5.23 -24.32 -31.07
CA ASN A 98 -6.69 -24.23 -30.97
C ASN A 98 -7.15 -23.91 -29.54
N GLN A 99 -6.24 -23.60 -28.61
CA GLN A 99 -6.59 -23.30 -27.22
C GLN A 99 -7.08 -21.85 -27.10
N PRO A 100 -8.21 -21.59 -26.43
CA PRO A 100 -8.70 -20.25 -26.20
C PRO A 100 -7.64 -19.39 -25.48
N PHE A 101 -7.46 -18.14 -25.96
CA PHE A 101 -6.53 -17.22 -25.34
C PHE A 101 -7.03 -16.72 -23.99
N SER A 102 -6.15 -16.74 -23.01
CA SER A 102 -6.35 -16.16 -21.68
C SER A 102 -5.08 -15.44 -21.24
N TYR A 103 -5.23 -14.49 -20.32
CA TYR A 103 -4.12 -13.72 -19.78
C TYR A 103 -4.30 -13.44 -18.28
N ASP A 104 -3.18 -13.28 -17.59
CA ASP A 104 -3.14 -12.95 -16.16
C ASP A 104 -3.08 -11.43 -15.94
N ALA A 105 -2.29 -10.74 -16.78
CA ALA A 105 -2.15 -9.30 -16.76
C ALA A 105 -1.92 -8.75 -18.18
N PHE A 106 -2.05 -7.44 -18.34
CA PHE A 106 -1.65 -6.73 -19.55
C PHE A 106 -1.17 -5.32 -19.25
N GLU A 107 -0.37 -4.80 -20.16
CA GLU A 107 0.11 -3.42 -20.17
C GLU A 107 -0.10 -2.79 -21.53
N TRP A 108 -0.25 -1.47 -21.55
CA TRP A 108 -0.26 -0.71 -22.77
C TRP A 108 1.16 -0.37 -23.20
N ALA A 109 1.46 -0.55 -24.48
CA ALA A 109 2.62 0.08 -25.05
C ALA A 109 2.45 1.60 -25.09
N GLN A 110 3.56 2.33 -25.02
CA GLN A 110 3.54 3.80 -25.02
C GLN A 110 2.93 4.39 -26.31
N ASP A 111 2.91 3.64 -27.40
CA ASP A 111 2.33 4.03 -28.68
C ASP A 111 0.79 4.03 -28.70
N SER A 112 0.15 3.55 -27.64
CA SER A 112 -1.32 3.38 -27.50
C SER A 112 -1.94 2.53 -28.64
N ARG A 113 -1.15 1.67 -29.31
CA ARG A 113 -1.57 0.80 -30.41
C ARG A 113 -1.38 -0.67 -30.13
N HIS A 114 -0.52 -1.01 -29.19
CA HIS A 114 -0.22 -2.37 -28.81
C HIS A 114 -0.57 -2.64 -27.35
N LEU A 115 -1.03 -3.87 -27.10
CA LEU A 115 -1.19 -4.44 -25.75
C LEU A 115 -0.16 -5.54 -25.56
N VAL A 116 0.53 -5.52 -24.45
CA VAL A 116 1.45 -6.57 -24.00
C VAL A 116 0.72 -7.43 -22.98
N PHE A 117 0.39 -8.66 -23.33
CA PHE A 117 -0.26 -9.61 -22.44
C PHE A 117 0.73 -10.54 -21.77
N GLN A 118 0.48 -10.84 -20.52
CA GLN A 118 1.17 -11.86 -19.73
C GLN A 118 0.23 -13.05 -19.55
N SER A 119 0.73 -14.25 -19.81
CA SER A 119 0.01 -15.51 -19.57
C SER A 119 0.92 -16.53 -18.88
N ASN A 120 0.33 -17.53 -18.23
CA ASN A 120 1.04 -18.59 -17.52
C ASN A 120 1.92 -18.03 -16.39
N PHE A 121 1.42 -17.04 -15.67
CA PHE A 121 2.17 -16.39 -14.58
C PHE A 121 2.49 -17.39 -13.47
N GLN A 122 3.77 -17.47 -13.13
CA GLN A 122 4.31 -18.24 -12.01
C GLN A 122 5.01 -17.27 -11.06
N PRO A 123 4.47 -17.05 -9.84
CA PRO A 123 5.04 -16.10 -8.90
C PRO A 123 6.41 -16.55 -8.40
N ILE A 124 7.34 -15.62 -8.20
CA ILE A 124 8.63 -15.82 -7.54
C ILE A 124 8.59 -15.17 -6.17
N TYR A 125 8.38 -13.84 -6.15
CA TYR A 125 8.20 -13.05 -4.93
C TYR A 125 6.85 -12.36 -4.96
N ARG A 126 6.63 -11.40 -4.07
CA ARG A 126 5.36 -10.68 -3.94
C ARG A 126 4.92 -9.97 -5.23
N ARG A 127 5.87 -9.43 -6.01
CA ARG A 127 5.60 -8.62 -7.20
C ARG A 127 6.14 -9.20 -8.49
N SER A 128 7.06 -10.15 -8.43
CA SER A 128 7.71 -10.74 -9.59
C SER A 128 7.25 -12.17 -9.86
N GLY A 129 7.40 -12.59 -11.09
CA GLY A 129 7.10 -13.94 -11.56
C GLY A 129 7.57 -14.14 -13.00
N ILE A 130 7.40 -15.35 -13.50
CA ILE A 130 7.72 -15.75 -14.86
C ILE A 130 6.44 -15.87 -15.66
N SER A 131 6.43 -15.35 -16.90
CA SER A 131 5.29 -15.37 -17.82
C SER A 131 5.70 -15.62 -19.26
N ASP A 132 4.72 -16.00 -20.07
CA ASP A 132 4.79 -15.91 -21.52
C ASP A 132 4.20 -14.56 -21.96
N PHE A 133 4.87 -13.87 -22.89
CA PHE A 133 4.46 -12.55 -23.35
C PHE A 133 3.93 -12.56 -24.78
N TYR A 134 2.75 -11.97 -24.96
CA TYR A 134 2.06 -11.85 -26.23
C TYR A 134 1.81 -10.39 -26.55
N ILE A 135 1.95 -10.04 -27.82
CA ILE A 135 1.67 -8.69 -28.32
C ILE A 135 0.42 -8.73 -29.18
N TYR A 136 -0.51 -7.86 -28.87
CA TYR A 136 -1.72 -7.65 -29.66
C TYR A 136 -1.67 -6.27 -30.31
N SER A 137 -1.81 -6.24 -31.65
CA SER A 137 -1.94 -5.02 -32.43
C SER A 137 -3.41 -4.66 -32.61
N LEU A 138 -3.78 -3.45 -32.19
CA LEU A 138 -5.15 -2.93 -32.39
C LEU A 138 -5.45 -2.60 -33.86
N ALA A 139 -4.40 -2.30 -34.65
CA ALA A 139 -4.58 -1.86 -36.03
C ALA A 139 -5.08 -2.99 -36.94
N ASP A 140 -4.48 -4.15 -36.84
CA ASP A 140 -4.81 -5.33 -37.69
C ASP A 140 -5.45 -6.47 -36.88
N ARG A 141 -5.64 -6.27 -35.57
CA ARG A 141 -6.24 -7.25 -34.63
C ARG A 141 -5.48 -8.57 -34.60
N SER A 142 -4.17 -8.52 -34.78
CA SER A 142 -3.32 -9.70 -34.75
C SER A 142 -2.70 -9.90 -33.37
N MET A 143 -2.51 -11.18 -33.01
CA MET A 143 -1.84 -11.63 -31.78
C MET A 143 -0.59 -12.40 -32.16
N GLN A 144 0.55 -12.07 -31.56
CA GLN A 144 1.78 -12.85 -31.73
C GLN A 144 2.42 -13.18 -30.38
N LEU A 145 3.04 -14.34 -30.30
CA LEU A 145 3.92 -14.71 -29.18
C LEU A 145 5.24 -13.96 -29.37
N ALA A 146 5.63 -13.18 -28.37
CA ALA A 146 6.89 -12.44 -28.41
C ALA A 146 8.03 -13.16 -27.68
N THR A 147 7.76 -13.76 -26.51
CA THR A 147 8.72 -14.59 -25.79
C THR A 147 8.02 -15.49 -24.76
N LYS A 148 8.72 -16.51 -24.28
CA LYS A 148 8.25 -17.40 -23.20
C LYS A 148 9.22 -17.42 -22.04
N GLY A 149 8.68 -17.67 -20.85
CA GLY A 149 9.45 -17.91 -19.66
C GLY A 149 10.31 -16.68 -19.27
N ALA A 150 9.79 -15.48 -19.46
CA ALA A 150 10.46 -14.24 -19.09
C ALA A 150 9.91 -13.67 -17.79
N ARG A 151 10.76 -13.01 -17.02
CA ARG A 151 10.38 -12.44 -15.71
C ARG A 151 9.62 -11.12 -15.86
N THR A 152 10.10 -10.24 -16.71
CA THR A 152 9.49 -8.95 -17.02
C THR A 152 9.55 -8.69 -18.52
N GLY A 153 8.58 -8.00 -19.09
CA GLY A 153 8.57 -7.68 -20.51
C GLY A 153 7.84 -6.37 -20.79
N GLU A 154 8.51 -5.46 -21.49
CA GLU A 154 7.99 -4.15 -21.86
C GLU A 154 8.30 -3.85 -23.33
N LEU A 155 7.31 -3.31 -24.05
CA LEU A 155 7.49 -2.90 -25.42
C LEU A 155 8.32 -1.61 -25.49
N SER A 156 9.29 -1.56 -26.40
CA SER A 156 10.07 -0.34 -26.65
C SER A 156 9.14 0.84 -26.98
N PRO A 157 9.50 2.08 -26.59
CA PRO A 157 8.65 3.27 -26.86
C PRO A 157 8.23 3.44 -28.33
N ASN A 158 9.07 3.01 -29.28
CA ASN A 158 8.75 3.04 -30.70
C ASN A 158 7.90 1.85 -31.20
N GLY A 159 7.54 0.91 -30.30
CA GLY A 159 6.68 -0.25 -30.63
C GLY A 159 7.36 -1.37 -31.43
N ALA A 160 8.67 -1.31 -31.70
CA ALA A 160 9.34 -2.23 -32.60
C ALA A 160 9.89 -3.50 -31.94
N MET A 161 10.18 -3.46 -30.65
CA MET A 161 10.84 -4.54 -29.93
C MET A 161 10.21 -4.78 -28.57
N LEU A 162 10.11 -6.03 -28.13
CA LEU A 162 9.88 -6.38 -26.74
C LEU A 162 11.23 -6.53 -26.04
N GLY A 163 11.48 -5.73 -24.99
CA GLY A 163 12.57 -5.97 -24.03
C GLY A 163 12.07 -6.87 -22.92
N PHE A 164 12.92 -7.76 -22.40
CA PHE A 164 12.59 -8.64 -21.30
C PHE A 164 13.83 -9.17 -20.57
N GLU A 165 13.62 -9.62 -19.35
CA GLU A 165 14.61 -10.37 -18.59
C GLU A 165 14.30 -11.86 -18.64
N ARG A 166 15.32 -12.70 -18.85
CA ARG A 166 15.25 -14.15 -18.72
C ARG A 166 16.58 -14.71 -18.24
N ASP A 167 16.52 -15.60 -17.25
CA ASP A 167 17.69 -16.29 -16.69
C ASP A 167 18.82 -15.33 -16.23
N GLY A 168 18.46 -14.18 -15.71
CA GLY A 168 19.40 -13.17 -15.21
C GLY A 168 20.04 -12.29 -16.27
N ASP A 169 19.55 -12.30 -17.52
CA ASP A 169 20.04 -11.43 -18.57
C ASP A 169 18.93 -10.69 -19.32
N ILE A 170 19.31 -9.55 -19.90
CA ILE A 170 18.43 -8.71 -20.72
C ILE A 170 18.44 -9.20 -22.17
N TYR A 171 17.25 -9.29 -22.72
CA TYR A 171 16.98 -9.67 -24.10
C TYR A 171 16.07 -8.67 -24.79
N VAL A 172 16.08 -8.70 -26.12
CA VAL A 172 15.07 -8.03 -26.95
C VAL A 172 14.60 -8.98 -28.06
N THR A 173 13.30 -8.97 -28.34
CA THR A 173 12.71 -9.61 -29.54
C THR A 173 12.24 -8.54 -30.51
N ASN A 174 12.72 -8.57 -31.75
CA ASN A 174 12.21 -7.74 -32.84
C ASN A 174 10.87 -8.28 -33.33
N LEU A 175 9.80 -7.50 -33.24
CA LEU A 175 8.45 -7.97 -33.53
C LEU A 175 8.17 -8.27 -34.99
N SER A 176 8.91 -7.64 -35.92
CA SER A 176 8.73 -7.85 -37.36
C SER A 176 9.50 -9.07 -37.89
N THR A 177 10.69 -9.35 -37.32
CA THR A 177 11.56 -10.46 -37.76
C THR A 177 11.44 -11.69 -36.85
N HIS A 178 10.85 -11.54 -35.67
CA HIS A 178 10.77 -12.54 -34.59
C HIS A 178 12.19 -13.01 -34.11
N GLN A 179 13.23 -12.19 -34.37
CA GLN A 179 14.58 -12.50 -33.93
C GLN A 179 14.78 -12.01 -32.50
N GLU A 180 15.23 -12.92 -31.64
CA GLU A 180 15.63 -12.64 -30.28
C GLU A 180 17.15 -12.34 -30.23
N LYS A 181 17.52 -11.33 -29.45
CA LYS A 181 18.92 -10.95 -29.22
C LYS A 181 19.17 -10.81 -27.73
N ARG A 182 20.15 -11.58 -27.21
CA ARG A 182 20.66 -11.42 -25.85
C ARG A 182 21.61 -10.24 -25.79
N LEU A 183 21.34 -9.26 -24.91
CA LEU A 183 22.10 -8.02 -24.78
C LEU A 183 23.18 -8.09 -23.70
N THR A 184 22.89 -8.73 -22.54
CA THR A 184 23.87 -9.00 -21.48
C THR A 184 24.24 -10.47 -21.47
N ARG A 185 25.41 -10.86 -20.89
CA ARG A 185 25.91 -12.23 -20.99
C ARG A 185 26.72 -12.69 -19.77
N ASP A 186 26.64 -11.95 -18.69
CA ASP A 186 27.44 -12.19 -17.47
C ASP A 186 26.62 -12.69 -16.29
N ALA A 187 25.37 -13.08 -16.55
CA ALA A 187 24.54 -13.76 -15.56
C ALA A 187 25.18 -15.06 -15.06
N SER A 188 25.05 -15.30 -13.76
CA SER A 188 25.53 -16.50 -13.08
C SER A 188 24.60 -16.83 -11.92
N GLU A 189 24.95 -17.80 -11.07
CA GLU A 189 24.18 -18.14 -9.87
C GLU A 189 23.93 -16.92 -8.95
N HIS A 190 24.89 -15.98 -8.91
CA HIS A 190 24.87 -14.83 -7.98
C HIS A 190 24.89 -13.48 -8.67
N ILE A 191 25.06 -13.44 -9.97
CA ILE A 191 25.08 -12.19 -10.75
C ILE A 191 23.91 -12.21 -11.69
N TYR A 192 23.09 -11.18 -11.63
CA TYR A 192 21.94 -11.06 -12.53
C TYR A 192 21.66 -9.63 -12.93
N ASN A 193 21.20 -9.48 -14.17
CA ASN A 193 20.89 -8.24 -14.83
C ASN A 193 19.38 -8.15 -15.05
N GLY A 194 18.74 -7.09 -14.60
CA GLY A 194 17.36 -6.83 -14.96
C GLY A 194 16.29 -7.39 -14.04
N HIS A 195 16.65 -8.05 -12.95
CA HIS A 195 15.73 -8.34 -11.84
C HIS A 195 16.38 -8.00 -10.49
N PHE A 196 15.56 -7.96 -9.46
CA PHE A 196 15.98 -7.64 -8.09
C PHE A 196 16.03 -8.90 -7.22
N ASP A 197 16.81 -8.83 -6.13
CA ASP A 197 16.72 -9.75 -5.00
C ASP A 197 15.43 -9.51 -4.21
N TRP A 198 15.24 -10.34 -3.18
CA TRP A 198 14.04 -10.26 -2.35
C TRP A 198 13.91 -8.90 -1.66
N VAL A 199 15.02 -8.39 -1.08
CA VAL A 199 14.97 -7.19 -0.24
C VAL A 199 14.75 -5.90 -1.05
N TYR A 200 15.30 -5.78 -2.25
CA TYR A 200 15.01 -4.65 -3.15
C TYR A 200 13.56 -4.68 -3.66
N GLU A 201 13.07 -5.88 -4.00
CA GLU A 201 11.68 -6.01 -4.45
C GLU A 201 10.70 -5.63 -3.35
N GLU A 202 10.93 -6.11 -2.12
CA GLU A 202 10.05 -5.86 -0.99
C GLU A 202 10.11 -4.41 -0.54
N GLU A 203 11.31 -3.89 -0.27
CA GLU A 203 11.49 -2.63 0.45
C GLU A 203 11.55 -1.39 -0.43
N TYR A 204 11.85 -1.55 -1.72
CA TYR A 204 11.78 -0.45 -2.71
C TYR A 204 10.61 -0.59 -3.69
N GLY A 205 9.81 -1.65 -3.59
CA GLY A 205 8.63 -1.87 -4.42
C GLY A 205 8.94 -2.09 -5.89
N LEU A 206 10.07 -2.70 -6.21
CA LEU A 206 10.61 -2.81 -7.56
C LEU A 206 10.61 -4.26 -8.05
N ALA A 207 9.86 -4.57 -9.12
CA ALA A 207 9.89 -5.89 -9.77
C ALA A 207 10.79 -5.92 -11.01
N GLN A 208 10.78 -4.85 -11.82
CA GLN A 208 11.56 -4.72 -13.06
C GLN A 208 12.82 -3.89 -12.83
N ALA A 209 13.98 -4.51 -12.98
CA ALA A 209 15.28 -3.88 -12.76
C ALA A 209 15.91 -3.38 -14.06
N TRP A 210 15.12 -2.85 -14.98
CA TRP A 210 15.59 -2.26 -16.22
C TRP A 210 14.54 -1.28 -16.80
N LYS A 211 15.00 -0.36 -17.66
CA LYS A 211 14.15 0.65 -18.29
C LYS A 211 14.61 0.97 -19.69
N TRP A 212 13.68 1.02 -20.65
CA TRP A 212 13.92 1.56 -21.99
C TRP A 212 14.29 3.05 -21.95
N SER A 213 15.22 3.46 -22.79
CA SER A 213 15.38 4.89 -23.11
C SER A 213 14.18 5.39 -23.90
N PRO A 214 13.79 6.67 -23.79
CA PRO A 214 12.65 7.24 -24.53
C PRO A 214 12.74 7.03 -26.04
N GLU A 215 13.96 6.98 -26.59
CA GLU A 215 14.23 6.79 -28.03
C GLU A 215 14.45 5.34 -28.43
N SER A 216 14.19 4.38 -27.53
CA SER A 216 14.36 2.94 -27.81
C SER A 216 15.76 2.49 -28.19
N SER A 217 16.77 3.33 -27.96
CA SER A 217 18.16 3.07 -28.39
C SER A 217 18.99 2.36 -27.33
N TYR A 218 18.59 2.49 -26.06
CA TYR A 218 19.28 1.94 -24.90
C TYR A 218 18.31 1.26 -23.93
N ILE A 219 18.86 0.31 -23.16
CA ILE A 219 18.25 -0.20 -21.92
C ILE A 219 19.21 0.09 -20.78
N ALA A 220 18.74 0.83 -19.77
CA ALA A 220 19.42 0.98 -18.50
C ALA A 220 18.94 -0.12 -17.56
N TYR A 221 19.87 -0.75 -16.82
CA TYR A 221 19.52 -1.87 -15.94
C TYR A 221 20.40 -1.90 -14.69
N TRP A 222 19.82 -2.46 -13.63
CA TRP A 222 20.56 -2.84 -12.44
C TRP A 222 21.20 -4.21 -12.65
N GLN A 223 22.45 -4.31 -12.23
CA GLN A 223 23.09 -5.59 -11.98
C GLN A 223 23.29 -5.73 -10.48
N LEU A 224 22.86 -6.87 -9.95
CA LEU A 224 23.08 -7.24 -8.56
C LEU A 224 24.03 -8.44 -8.49
N ASN A 225 24.77 -8.53 -7.36
CA ASN A 225 25.53 -9.68 -6.97
C ASN A 225 25.21 -10.01 -5.50
N ASP A 226 24.46 -11.09 -5.28
CA ASP A 226 23.96 -11.55 -3.98
C ASP A 226 24.86 -12.56 -3.26
N SER A 227 26.07 -12.80 -3.77
CA SER A 227 26.98 -13.84 -3.22
C SER A 227 27.35 -13.64 -1.75
N ALA A 228 27.26 -12.39 -1.25
CA ALA A 228 27.54 -12.06 0.14
C ALA A 228 26.33 -12.20 1.06
N GLU A 229 25.12 -12.33 0.51
CA GLU A 229 23.92 -12.45 1.31
C GLU A 229 23.77 -13.83 1.93
N PRO A 230 23.32 -13.94 3.19
CA PRO A 230 23.06 -15.22 3.82
C PRO A 230 21.85 -15.91 3.18
N VAL A 231 21.87 -17.24 3.25
CA VAL A 231 20.72 -18.08 2.85
C VAL A 231 19.90 -18.41 4.08
N ILE A 232 18.66 -17.99 4.09
CA ILE A 232 17.67 -18.49 5.04
C ILE A 232 16.95 -19.73 4.48
N GLN A 233 16.46 -20.57 5.37
CA GLN A 233 15.72 -21.79 5.02
C GLN A 233 14.34 -21.72 5.69
N ILE A 234 13.29 -21.74 4.87
CA ILE A 234 11.90 -21.74 5.32
C ILE A 234 11.35 -23.15 5.12
N SER A 235 10.78 -23.75 6.18
CA SER A 235 10.30 -25.13 6.15
C SER A 235 9.01 -25.26 5.36
N ASP A 236 9.00 -26.07 4.31
CA ASP A 236 7.82 -26.47 3.57
C ASP A 236 7.35 -27.87 4.00
N TYR A 237 6.15 -27.96 4.54
CA TYR A 237 5.48 -29.19 4.98
C TYR A 237 4.39 -29.67 4.02
N SER A 238 4.29 -29.11 2.82
CA SER A 238 3.22 -29.43 1.85
C SER A 238 3.39 -30.82 1.21
N GLY A 239 4.63 -31.29 1.08
CA GLY A 239 4.97 -32.58 0.48
C GLY A 239 4.92 -33.75 1.45
N PHE A 240 5.12 -34.99 0.93
CA PHE A 240 5.24 -36.20 1.75
C PHE A 240 6.50 -36.16 2.63
N HIS A 241 7.59 -35.64 2.12
CA HIS A 241 8.79 -35.31 2.85
C HIS A 241 8.86 -33.80 3.04
N GLN A 242 9.38 -33.38 4.19
CA GLN A 242 9.67 -31.96 4.43
C GLN A 242 10.72 -31.47 3.43
N ASP A 243 10.49 -30.28 2.89
CA ASP A 243 11.42 -29.55 2.04
C ASP A 243 11.74 -28.17 2.62
N TRP A 244 12.67 -27.44 1.99
CA TRP A 244 13.06 -26.11 2.40
C TRP A 244 13.07 -25.17 1.19
N GLU A 245 12.32 -24.10 1.29
CA GLU A 245 12.52 -22.95 0.42
C GLU A 245 13.78 -22.21 0.89
N LYS A 246 14.72 -22.01 -0.04
CA LYS A 246 15.98 -21.31 0.24
C LYS A 246 15.92 -19.93 -0.39
N LEU A 247 16.03 -18.90 0.44
CA LEU A 247 15.99 -17.50 0.01
C LEU A 247 17.25 -16.79 0.51
N ARG A 248 17.76 -15.87 -0.30
CA ARG A 248 18.79 -14.93 0.15
C ARG A 248 18.10 -13.68 0.66
N ILE A 249 18.17 -13.49 1.97
CA ILE A 249 17.55 -12.34 2.66
C ILE A 249 18.52 -11.89 3.76
N PRO A 250 19.15 -10.74 3.61
CA PRO A 250 20.04 -10.20 4.62
C PRO A 250 19.24 -9.69 5.82
N GLN A 251 19.57 -10.19 7.00
CA GLN A 251 19.08 -9.69 8.29
C GLN A 251 19.97 -8.55 8.78
N VAL A 252 19.49 -7.80 9.77
CA VAL A 252 20.23 -6.66 10.35
C VAL A 252 21.69 -7.02 10.65
N GLY A 253 22.60 -6.25 10.07
CA GLY A 253 24.04 -6.45 10.22
C GLY A 253 24.68 -7.37 9.19
N ASP A 254 23.92 -8.13 8.42
CA ASP A 254 24.43 -8.93 7.31
C ASP A 254 24.86 -8.05 6.12
N SER A 255 25.64 -8.58 5.22
CA SER A 255 25.97 -7.93 3.95
C SER A 255 24.80 -8.01 2.99
N ASN A 256 24.55 -6.90 2.27
CA ASN A 256 23.59 -6.84 1.18
C ASN A 256 24.23 -7.21 -0.16
N ALA A 257 23.40 -7.46 -1.17
CA ALA A 257 23.87 -7.57 -2.55
C ALA A 257 24.59 -6.28 -2.97
N THR A 258 25.67 -6.45 -3.73
CA THR A 258 26.30 -5.28 -4.38
C THR A 258 25.52 -4.91 -5.63
N VAL A 259 25.40 -3.60 -5.90
CA VAL A 259 24.57 -3.05 -6.96
C VAL A 259 25.37 -2.11 -7.85
N ARG A 260 25.13 -2.18 -9.17
CA ARG A 260 25.65 -1.20 -10.16
C ARG A 260 24.69 -1.04 -11.32
N ILE A 261 24.85 0.04 -12.09
CA ILE A 261 24.01 0.33 -13.26
C ILE A 261 24.82 0.12 -14.53
N GLY A 262 24.25 -0.68 -15.43
CA GLY A 262 24.71 -0.79 -16.82
C GLY A 262 23.73 -0.10 -17.77
N VAL A 263 24.26 0.40 -18.90
CA VAL A 263 23.44 0.87 -20.01
C VAL A 263 23.91 0.17 -21.27
N VAL A 264 23.03 -0.63 -21.87
CA VAL A 264 23.35 -1.37 -23.08
C VAL A 264 22.71 -0.73 -24.29
N ASN A 265 23.51 -0.51 -25.35
CA ASN A 265 23.01 -0.09 -26.65
C ASN A 265 22.34 -1.28 -27.35
N VAL A 266 21.07 -1.14 -27.69
CA VAL A 266 20.24 -2.23 -28.21
C VAL A 266 20.72 -2.72 -29.58
N SER A 267 21.17 -1.80 -30.44
CA SER A 267 21.62 -2.14 -31.79
C SER A 267 22.98 -2.84 -31.79
N THR A 268 23.98 -2.29 -31.09
CA THR A 268 25.34 -2.81 -31.06
C THR A 268 25.57 -3.90 -30.00
N GLY A 269 24.86 -3.88 -28.88
CA GLY A 269 25.12 -4.69 -27.70
C GLY A 269 26.27 -4.17 -26.84
N GLN A 270 26.81 -2.98 -27.15
CA GLN A 270 27.84 -2.37 -26.33
C GLN A 270 27.27 -1.91 -25.00
N ASN A 271 27.91 -2.29 -23.91
CA ASN A 271 27.54 -1.91 -22.56
C ASN A 271 28.45 -0.80 -22.01
N THR A 272 27.87 0.16 -21.33
CA THR A 272 28.58 1.23 -20.59
C THR A 272 28.22 1.07 -19.10
N TRP A 273 29.22 0.89 -18.24
CA TRP A 273 29.02 0.86 -16.79
C TRP A 273 29.05 2.29 -16.23
N LEU A 274 28.09 2.59 -15.35
CA LEU A 274 27.96 3.90 -14.71
C LEU A 274 28.58 3.86 -13.32
N ASP A 275 29.77 4.43 -13.16
CA ASP A 275 30.46 4.49 -11.86
C ASP A 275 29.92 5.66 -11.03
N THR A 276 29.15 5.38 -9.99
CA THR A 276 28.67 6.38 -9.02
C THR A 276 29.78 6.95 -8.14
N GLY A 277 30.91 6.24 -8.02
CA GLY A 277 32.03 6.60 -7.13
C GLY A 277 31.70 6.41 -5.64
N GLU A 278 30.54 5.87 -5.29
CA GLU A 278 30.21 5.55 -3.91
C GLU A 278 31.16 4.47 -3.37
N LYS A 279 31.41 4.51 -2.06
CA LYS A 279 32.29 3.58 -1.36
C LYS A 279 31.51 2.85 -0.27
N GLY A 280 31.89 1.58 -0.03
CA GLY A 280 31.22 0.73 0.93
C GLY A 280 29.87 0.23 0.42
N GLU A 281 28.97 -0.13 1.33
CA GLU A 281 27.63 -0.58 1.00
C GLU A 281 26.69 0.63 0.81
N PHE A 282 25.99 0.63 -0.29
CA PHE A 282 24.98 1.64 -0.65
C PHE A 282 23.91 0.99 -1.50
N TYR A 283 22.77 1.66 -1.62
CA TYR A 283 21.66 1.25 -2.47
C TYR A 283 21.52 2.17 -3.68
N ILE A 284 20.92 1.64 -4.75
CA ILE A 284 20.44 2.43 -5.91
C ILE A 284 18.93 2.18 -6.02
N PRO A 285 18.11 2.90 -5.25
CA PRO A 285 16.68 2.65 -5.19
C PRO A 285 15.93 3.09 -6.46
N ARG A 286 16.44 4.07 -7.21
CA ARG A 286 15.76 4.60 -8.40
C ARG A 286 16.74 5.03 -9.49
N ILE A 287 16.33 4.83 -10.75
CA ILE A 287 16.90 5.48 -11.93
C ILE A 287 15.79 6.07 -12.79
N TYR A 288 16.10 7.16 -13.50
CA TYR A 288 15.15 7.84 -14.38
C TYR A 288 15.83 8.28 -15.66
N TRP A 289 15.19 8.02 -16.82
CA TRP A 289 15.53 8.74 -18.02
C TRP A 289 15.04 10.19 -17.89
N THR A 290 15.93 11.13 -18.19
CA THR A 290 15.58 12.55 -18.17
C THR A 290 14.92 12.96 -19.49
N SER A 291 14.50 14.21 -19.61
CA SER A 291 14.05 14.77 -20.91
C SER A 291 15.15 14.83 -21.98
N ARG A 292 16.42 14.61 -21.59
CA ARG A 292 17.55 14.46 -22.52
C ARG A 292 17.75 12.96 -22.80
N PRO A 293 17.69 12.52 -24.06
CA PRO A 293 17.72 11.09 -24.38
C PRO A 293 19.03 10.38 -24.00
N ASP A 294 20.13 11.13 -23.86
CA ASP A 294 21.47 10.61 -23.54
C ASP A 294 21.79 10.72 -22.04
N THR A 295 20.84 11.13 -21.20
CA THR A 295 21.09 11.41 -19.78
C THR A 295 20.22 10.55 -18.89
N LEU A 296 20.88 9.71 -18.07
CA LEU A 296 20.23 8.91 -17.03
C LEU A 296 20.47 9.55 -15.67
N ALA A 297 19.40 9.75 -14.91
CA ALA A 297 19.45 10.12 -13.51
C ALA A 297 19.54 8.85 -12.65
N VAL A 298 20.50 8.79 -11.72
CA VAL A 298 20.72 7.69 -10.79
C VAL A 298 20.72 8.24 -9.38
N ILE A 299 19.91 7.65 -8.52
CA ILE A 299 19.85 7.97 -7.08
C ILE A 299 20.62 6.90 -6.32
N THR A 300 21.62 7.33 -5.53
CA THR A 300 22.28 6.47 -4.53
C THR A 300 21.79 6.83 -3.14
N LEU A 301 21.78 5.85 -2.25
CA LEU A 301 21.39 6.00 -0.85
C LEU A 301 22.37 5.22 0.02
N THR A 302 22.95 5.85 1.03
CA THR A 302 23.84 5.16 1.98
C THR A 302 23.09 4.05 2.71
N ARG A 303 23.78 3.03 3.22
CA ARG A 303 23.18 1.92 3.97
C ARG A 303 22.35 2.41 5.17
N PRO A 304 22.73 3.44 5.97
CA PRO A 304 21.85 4.02 6.98
C PRO A 304 20.68 4.84 6.43
N GLN A 305 20.57 4.98 5.12
CA GLN A 305 19.49 5.67 4.37
C GLN A 305 19.26 7.13 4.79
N ASN A 306 20.31 7.79 5.24
CA ASN A 306 20.28 9.17 5.73
C ASN A 306 21.05 10.17 4.84
N THR A 307 21.71 9.67 3.80
CA THR A 307 22.39 10.48 2.78
C THR A 307 22.09 9.93 1.42
N MET A 308 21.55 10.79 0.57
CA MET A 308 21.16 10.48 -0.79
C MET A 308 21.88 11.40 -1.76
N LYS A 309 22.33 10.86 -2.88
CA LYS A 309 22.90 11.64 -3.96
C LYS A 309 22.18 11.37 -5.26
N LEU A 310 21.99 12.41 -6.03
CA LEU A 310 21.49 12.36 -7.39
C LEU A 310 22.64 12.61 -8.36
N PHE A 311 22.88 11.68 -9.26
CA PHE A 311 23.82 11.79 -10.33
C PHE A 311 23.12 11.84 -11.69
N PHE A 312 23.63 12.66 -12.61
CA PHE A 312 23.32 12.57 -14.02
C PHE A 312 24.52 11.98 -14.77
N PHE A 313 24.23 10.96 -15.58
CA PHE A 313 25.22 10.27 -16.40
C PHE A 313 24.97 10.51 -17.88
N ASP A 314 26.02 10.81 -18.62
CA ASP A 314 26.03 10.65 -20.07
C ASP A 314 26.16 9.14 -20.38
N VAL A 315 25.15 8.55 -20.98
CA VAL A 315 25.09 7.09 -21.17
C VAL A 315 26.03 6.57 -22.26
N LYS A 316 26.55 7.43 -23.12
CA LYS A 316 27.52 7.05 -24.18
C LYS A 316 28.94 6.95 -23.66
N THR A 317 29.29 7.86 -22.76
CA THR A 317 30.66 7.98 -22.25
C THR A 317 30.82 7.45 -20.81
N GLY A 318 29.72 7.28 -20.07
CA GLY A 318 29.75 7.00 -18.64
C GLY A 318 30.11 8.23 -17.79
N GLY A 319 30.20 9.40 -18.42
CA GLY A 319 30.56 10.66 -17.74
C GLY A 319 29.52 11.02 -16.65
N ARG A 320 30.03 11.27 -15.45
CA ARG A 320 29.22 11.51 -14.23
C ARG A 320 29.23 12.97 -13.83
N ARG A 321 28.07 13.44 -13.36
CA ARG A 321 27.95 14.70 -12.63
C ARG A 321 27.03 14.51 -11.42
N GLU A 322 27.52 14.85 -10.23
CA GLU A 322 26.66 14.97 -9.05
C GLU A 322 25.79 16.22 -9.18
N VAL A 323 24.49 16.05 -9.06
CA VAL A 323 23.48 17.10 -9.25
C VAL A 323 23.02 17.63 -7.91
N MET A 324 22.80 16.74 -6.95
CA MET A 324 22.26 17.09 -5.64
C MET A 324 22.67 16.07 -4.59
N THR A 325 22.88 16.53 -3.39
CA THR A 325 22.99 15.72 -2.18
C THR A 325 21.94 16.17 -1.18
N GLU A 326 21.20 15.23 -0.60
CA GLU A 326 20.28 15.47 0.50
C GLU A 326 20.67 14.61 1.71
N THR A 327 20.60 15.18 2.92
CA THR A 327 20.94 14.50 4.16
C THR A 327 19.84 14.67 5.20
N SER A 328 19.67 13.69 6.06
CA SER A 328 18.77 13.72 7.20
C SER A 328 19.49 13.28 8.48
N LYS A 329 19.02 13.74 9.62
CA LYS A 329 19.47 13.20 10.92
C LYS A 329 18.83 11.84 11.25
N THR A 330 17.81 11.49 10.54
CA THR A 330 17.07 10.22 10.62
C THR A 330 17.22 9.47 9.31
N TRP A 331 16.16 9.22 8.60
CA TRP A 331 16.17 8.60 7.29
C TRP A 331 15.61 9.54 6.20
N LEU A 332 15.85 9.21 4.96
CA LEU A 332 15.24 9.82 3.79
C LEU A 332 14.31 8.81 3.13
N ASP A 333 13.08 9.23 2.85
CA ASP A 333 12.14 8.41 2.12
C ASP A 333 12.40 8.56 0.63
N VAL A 334 12.78 7.47 -0.05
CA VAL A 334 12.93 7.40 -1.53
C VAL A 334 11.84 6.54 -2.16
N TYR A 335 11.30 5.65 -1.38
CA TYR A 335 10.09 4.87 -1.55
C TYR A 335 9.63 4.45 -0.18
N ASP A 336 8.38 4.68 0.13
CA ASP A 336 7.72 4.12 1.30
C ASP A 336 6.26 3.88 0.98
N PHE A 337 5.88 2.62 0.91
CA PHE A 337 4.52 2.20 0.60
C PHE A 337 3.49 2.81 1.56
N TYR A 338 3.83 2.90 2.84
CA TYR A 338 2.94 3.43 3.87
C TYR A 338 2.96 4.95 3.95
N ALA A 339 4.11 5.56 3.72
CA ALA A 339 4.22 7.03 3.64
C ALA A 339 3.59 7.59 2.36
N GLY A 340 3.27 6.73 1.39
CA GLY A 340 2.70 7.14 0.11
C GLY A 340 3.71 7.81 -0.83
N VAL A 341 4.99 7.56 -0.62
CA VAL A 341 6.07 8.03 -1.50
C VAL A 341 6.34 6.97 -2.55
N ASP A 342 5.65 7.05 -3.67
CA ASP A 342 5.88 6.18 -4.83
C ASP A 342 7.08 6.65 -5.64
N ASP A 343 7.21 7.96 -5.81
CA ASP A 343 8.22 8.58 -6.65
C ASP A 343 8.58 9.99 -6.15
N MET A 344 9.85 10.22 -5.89
CA MET A 344 10.34 11.50 -5.36
C MET A 344 10.63 12.52 -6.43
N MET A 345 10.82 12.09 -7.67
CA MET A 345 11.32 12.91 -8.75
C MET A 345 10.38 12.89 -9.93
N THR A 346 10.06 14.08 -10.43
CA THR A 346 9.21 14.24 -11.61
C THR A 346 9.89 15.16 -12.61
N PHE A 347 9.96 14.73 -13.88
CA PHE A 347 10.49 15.53 -14.98
C PHE A 347 9.31 16.10 -15.78
N PRO A 348 9.08 17.43 -15.76
CA PRO A 348 8.14 18.04 -16.68
C PRO A 348 8.60 17.83 -18.11
N SER A 349 7.68 17.45 -19.00
CA SER A 349 8.00 17.28 -20.41
C SER A 349 8.58 18.57 -21.02
N ASP A 350 9.53 18.42 -21.95
CA ASP A 350 10.16 19.51 -22.71
C ASP A 350 10.89 20.56 -21.88
N SER A 351 11.23 20.24 -20.62
CA SER A 351 12.00 21.15 -19.75
C SER A 351 13.34 20.52 -19.33
N GLN A 352 14.30 21.37 -18.92
CA GLN A 352 15.54 20.94 -18.30
C GLN A 352 15.51 21.21 -16.80
N GLU A 353 14.39 20.84 -16.19
CA GLU A 353 14.08 21.02 -14.79
C GLU A 353 13.50 19.74 -14.24
N PHE A 354 13.53 19.61 -12.94
CA PHE A 354 12.86 18.53 -12.24
C PHE A 354 12.24 19.03 -10.94
N PHE A 355 11.18 18.36 -10.54
CA PHE A 355 10.60 18.49 -9.22
C PHE A 355 11.13 17.40 -8.32
N TRP A 356 11.33 17.77 -7.07
CA TRP A 356 11.83 16.93 -6.01
C TRP A 356 10.95 17.05 -4.77
N LEU A 357 10.48 15.92 -4.23
CA LEU A 357 9.76 15.87 -2.95
C LEU A 357 10.78 15.75 -1.81
N SER A 358 10.63 16.58 -0.80
CA SER A 358 11.52 16.58 0.38
C SER A 358 10.80 17.09 1.61
N ASP A 359 11.10 16.52 2.76
CA ASP A 359 10.59 16.92 4.07
C ASP A 359 11.58 17.78 4.87
N ARG A 360 12.57 18.37 4.19
CA ARG A 360 13.69 19.13 4.78
C ARG A 360 13.29 20.34 5.62
N ASP A 361 12.09 20.88 5.43
CA ASP A 361 11.53 22.01 6.18
C ASP A 361 10.50 21.59 7.24
N GLY A 362 10.36 20.28 7.49
CA GLY A 362 9.48 19.71 8.51
C GLY A 362 8.20 19.08 7.97
N PHE A 363 7.83 19.33 6.71
CA PHE A 363 6.74 18.69 5.98
C PHE A 363 7.18 18.34 4.56
N GLN A 364 6.56 17.33 3.96
CA GLN A 364 6.90 16.95 2.58
C GLN A 364 6.38 18.01 1.60
N HIS A 365 7.31 18.68 0.92
CA HIS A 365 7.02 19.72 -0.05
C HIS A 365 7.73 19.52 -1.38
N LEU A 366 7.27 20.23 -2.41
CA LEU A 366 7.78 20.19 -3.76
C LEU A 366 8.81 21.29 -3.97
N TYR A 367 10.01 20.89 -4.42
CA TYR A 367 11.12 21.76 -4.76
C TYR A 367 11.44 21.65 -6.25
N ARG A 368 11.73 22.77 -6.91
CA ARG A 368 12.05 22.84 -8.33
C ARG A 368 13.53 23.14 -8.53
N TYR A 369 14.18 22.32 -9.32
CA TYR A 369 15.60 22.40 -9.64
C TYR A 369 15.81 22.47 -11.14
N ASP A 370 16.89 23.13 -11.57
CA ASP A 370 17.41 22.95 -12.93
C ASP A 370 18.34 21.73 -13.01
N TYR A 371 18.68 21.35 -14.24
CA TYR A 371 19.57 20.19 -14.45
C TYR A 371 21.01 20.43 -13.97
N SER A 372 21.42 21.67 -13.61
CA SER A 372 22.71 21.90 -12.97
C SER A 372 22.73 21.53 -11.49
N GLY A 373 21.56 21.29 -10.90
CA GLY A 373 21.36 21.07 -9.47
C GLY A 373 21.09 22.35 -8.68
N LYS A 374 20.90 23.48 -9.39
CA LYS A 374 20.54 24.73 -8.73
C LYS A 374 19.06 24.70 -8.34
N LEU A 375 18.79 24.92 -7.07
CA LEU A 375 17.43 25.15 -6.59
C LEU A 375 16.88 26.44 -7.20
N ILE A 376 15.79 26.32 -7.95
CA ILE A 376 15.08 27.46 -8.54
C ILE A 376 14.16 28.07 -7.50
N ASN A 377 13.25 27.27 -6.93
CA ASN A 377 12.35 27.68 -5.85
C ASN A 377 11.74 26.48 -5.12
N GLN A 378 11.20 26.75 -3.94
CA GLN A 378 10.25 25.86 -3.26
C GLN A 378 8.86 26.17 -3.78
N VAL A 379 8.20 25.18 -4.39
CA VAL A 379 6.89 25.34 -5.06
C VAL A 379 5.74 25.34 -4.06
N THR A 380 5.80 24.45 -3.07
CA THR A 380 4.77 24.33 -2.01
C THR A 380 5.39 24.56 -0.63
N ARG A 381 4.60 25.08 0.30
CA ARG A 381 5.04 25.33 1.67
C ARG A 381 3.87 25.40 2.64
N GLY A 382 4.11 25.10 3.93
CA GLY A 382 3.10 25.16 4.99
C GLY A 382 3.23 24.00 5.97
N ASN A 383 2.36 23.97 6.98
CA ASN A 383 2.32 22.88 7.97
C ASN A 383 1.41 21.74 7.48
N TRP A 384 1.70 21.21 6.32
CA TRP A 384 0.98 20.13 5.64
C TRP A 384 1.90 19.46 4.61
N SER A 385 1.56 18.26 4.19
CA SER A 385 2.39 17.48 3.26
C SER A 385 1.78 17.37 1.87
N VAL A 386 2.60 17.52 0.82
CA VAL A 386 2.31 16.97 -0.50
C VAL A 386 2.41 15.45 -0.38
N THR A 387 1.37 14.74 -0.72
CA THR A 387 1.38 13.27 -0.63
C THR A 387 1.80 12.63 -1.95
N ARG A 388 1.50 13.30 -3.08
CA ARG A 388 1.85 12.82 -4.41
C ARG A 388 1.82 13.95 -5.45
N VAL A 389 2.73 13.89 -6.42
CA VAL A 389 2.63 14.68 -7.65
C VAL A 389 1.80 13.88 -8.65
N GLU A 390 0.66 14.43 -9.05
CA GLU A 390 -0.30 13.73 -9.93
C GLU A 390 0.02 13.95 -11.42
N GLY A 391 0.64 15.08 -11.75
CA GLY A 391 1.02 15.41 -13.11
C GLY A 391 1.41 16.88 -13.28
N SER A 392 1.80 17.24 -14.48
CA SER A 392 2.15 18.63 -14.81
C SER A 392 1.71 19.01 -16.22
N ASP A 393 1.31 20.28 -16.38
CA ASP A 393 1.15 20.93 -17.66
C ASP A 393 2.36 21.86 -17.89
N ALA A 394 3.39 21.36 -18.59
CA ALA A 394 4.62 22.09 -18.80
C ALA A 394 4.42 23.37 -19.62
N LYS A 395 3.42 23.40 -20.55
CA LYS A 395 3.12 24.58 -21.37
C LYS A 395 2.52 25.72 -20.56
N LYS A 396 1.68 25.38 -19.56
CA LYS A 396 1.08 26.36 -18.66
C LYS A 396 1.91 26.61 -17.40
N HIS A 397 2.97 25.84 -17.20
CA HIS A 397 3.80 25.84 -15.99
C HIS A 397 2.96 25.58 -14.73
N ILE A 398 2.10 24.55 -14.77
CA ILE A 398 1.25 24.13 -13.65
C ILE A 398 1.62 22.71 -13.25
N VAL A 399 1.77 22.47 -11.94
CA VAL A 399 1.87 21.14 -11.34
C VAL A 399 0.60 20.86 -10.55
N TYR A 400 0.13 19.61 -10.64
CA TYR A 400 -1.01 19.07 -9.89
C TYR A 400 -0.50 18.11 -8.84
N TYR A 401 -1.01 18.22 -7.63
CA TYR A 401 -0.58 17.38 -6.51
C TYR A 401 -1.72 17.14 -5.53
N THR A 402 -1.69 16.01 -4.87
CA THR A 402 -2.53 15.73 -3.70
C THR A 402 -1.80 16.12 -2.43
N SER A 403 -2.54 16.63 -1.46
CA SER A 403 -1.97 17.07 -0.18
C SER A 403 -2.93 16.97 0.99
N THR A 404 -2.37 17.12 2.20
CA THR A 404 -3.08 17.18 3.47
C THR A 404 -3.38 18.60 3.92
N GLU A 405 -3.32 19.59 3.05
CA GLU A 405 -3.51 21.01 3.40
C GLU A 405 -4.88 21.28 4.05
N ALA A 406 -5.92 20.59 3.61
CA ALA A 406 -7.26 20.72 4.19
C ALA A 406 -7.37 20.06 5.57
N SER A 407 -6.76 18.89 5.74
CA SER A 407 -6.72 18.12 6.98
C SER A 407 -5.70 16.96 6.84
N SER A 408 -5.01 16.60 7.93
CA SER A 408 -4.18 15.40 8.00
C SER A 408 -4.96 14.12 7.69
N LEU A 409 -6.28 14.13 7.90
CA LEU A 409 -7.18 13.00 7.66
C LEU A 409 -7.75 12.95 6.24
N GLN A 410 -7.52 13.98 5.42
CA GLN A 410 -8.04 14.10 4.05
C GLN A 410 -6.93 14.14 3.01
N ARG A 411 -7.29 13.81 1.78
CA ARG A 411 -6.44 14.00 0.58
C ARG A 411 -7.24 14.80 -0.43
N GLN A 412 -6.70 15.97 -0.81
CA GLN A 412 -7.34 16.88 -1.76
C GLN A 412 -6.39 17.18 -2.91
N LEU A 413 -6.94 17.32 -4.12
CA LEU A 413 -6.18 17.71 -5.31
C LEU A 413 -6.05 19.24 -5.37
N TYR A 414 -4.83 19.68 -5.61
CA TYR A 414 -4.47 21.07 -5.83
C TYR A 414 -3.72 21.26 -7.14
N SER A 415 -3.75 22.46 -7.67
CA SER A 415 -2.85 22.94 -8.71
C SER A 415 -2.08 24.17 -8.21
N VAL A 416 -0.86 24.34 -8.68
CA VAL A 416 -0.02 25.49 -8.41
C VAL A 416 0.90 25.76 -9.61
N ARG A 417 1.23 27.02 -9.86
CA ARG A 417 2.25 27.33 -10.89
C ARG A 417 3.64 26.89 -10.42
N PHE A 418 4.52 26.59 -11.35
CA PHE A 418 5.90 26.15 -11.06
C PHE A 418 6.67 27.14 -10.18
N ASP A 419 6.32 28.43 -10.22
CA ASP A 419 6.90 29.46 -9.33
C ASP A 419 6.28 29.54 -7.93
N GLY A 420 5.28 28.69 -7.65
CA GLY A 420 4.57 28.64 -6.37
C GLY A 420 3.40 29.60 -6.26
N THR A 421 3.07 30.34 -7.33
CA THR A 421 1.91 31.27 -7.35
C THR A 421 0.65 30.57 -7.86
N ASP A 422 -0.50 31.24 -7.77
CA ASP A 422 -1.83 30.82 -8.27
C ASP A 422 -2.23 29.39 -7.80
N LYS A 423 -1.98 29.10 -6.52
CA LYS A 423 -2.40 27.83 -5.91
C LYS A 423 -3.93 27.77 -5.81
N ARG A 424 -4.51 26.63 -6.22
CA ARG A 424 -5.96 26.38 -6.21
C ARG A 424 -6.27 24.98 -5.72
N ARG A 425 -7.25 24.82 -4.85
CA ARG A 425 -7.87 23.52 -4.54
C ARG A 425 -8.81 23.15 -5.70
N ILE A 426 -8.66 21.98 -6.27
CA ILE A 426 -9.45 21.48 -7.41
C ILE A 426 -10.63 20.65 -6.92
N THR A 427 -10.39 19.67 -6.02
CA THR A 427 -11.46 18.90 -5.39
C THR A 427 -12.05 19.68 -4.23
N THR A 428 -13.38 19.67 -4.09
CA THR A 428 -14.09 20.47 -3.08
C THR A 428 -14.89 19.64 -2.09
N ALA A 429 -15.25 18.40 -2.44
CA ALA A 429 -15.92 17.49 -1.52
C ALA A 429 -14.97 17.11 -0.37
N GLU A 430 -15.55 16.91 0.82
CA GLU A 430 -14.79 16.41 1.97
C GLU A 430 -14.43 14.95 1.79
N GLY A 431 -13.28 14.53 2.36
CA GLY A 431 -12.85 13.15 2.37
C GLY A 431 -11.50 12.88 1.69
N ASN A 432 -11.30 11.62 1.35
CA ASN A 432 -10.09 11.12 0.71
C ASN A 432 -10.29 10.94 -0.78
N HIS A 433 -9.53 11.70 -1.56
CA HIS A 433 -9.51 11.65 -3.01
C HIS A 433 -8.31 10.84 -3.51
N ARG A 434 -8.56 9.92 -4.42
CA ARG A 434 -7.54 9.15 -5.16
C ARG A 434 -7.61 9.56 -6.61
N ILE A 435 -6.62 10.30 -7.03
CA ILE A 435 -6.55 10.89 -8.36
C ILE A 435 -5.80 9.94 -9.32
N ASN A 436 -6.34 9.78 -10.53
CA ASN A 436 -5.63 9.18 -11.65
C ASN A 436 -5.64 10.21 -12.78
N MET A 437 -4.55 10.94 -12.91
CA MET A 437 -4.43 12.06 -13.86
C MET A 437 -3.91 11.59 -15.21
N SER A 438 -4.41 12.18 -16.29
CA SER A 438 -3.88 11.94 -17.63
C SER A 438 -2.46 12.50 -17.76
N PRO A 439 -1.57 11.89 -18.59
CA PRO A 439 -0.18 12.32 -18.75
C PRO A 439 -0.03 13.77 -19.20
N THR A 440 -1.03 14.30 -19.89
CA THR A 440 -1.08 15.71 -20.34
C THR A 440 -1.73 16.65 -19.34
N ALA A 441 -2.12 16.16 -18.17
CA ALA A 441 -2.87 16.89 -17.15
C ALA A 441 -4.11 17.61 -17.73
N THR A 442 -4.85 16.93 -18.64
CA THR A 442 -6.07 17.44 -19.26
C THR A 442 -7.31 16.96 -18.51
N PHE A 443 -7.32 15.70 -18.12
CA PHE A 443 -8.42 15.05 -17.41
C PHE A 443 -7.89 14.27 -16.20
N PHE A 444 -8.79 13.94 -15.29
CA PHE A 444 -8.51 12.98 -14.24
C PHE A 444 -9.76 12.19 -13.83
N LEU A 445 -9.52 10.98 -13.35
CA LEU A 445 -10.49 10.22 -12.57
C LEU A 445 -10.27 10.53 -11.09
N ASP A 446 -11.36 10.80 -10.39
CA ASP A 446 -11.40 10.98 -8.95
C ASP A 446 -12.22 9.85 -8.31
N ARG A 447 -11.61 9.11 -7.40
CA ARG A 447 -12.31 8.18 -6.49
C ARG A 447 -12.21 8.73 -5.10
N TYR A 448 -13.33 9.12 -4.50
CA TYR A 448 -13.32 9.66 -3.16
C TYR A 448 -14.42 9.10 -2.28
N SER A 449 -14.22 9.16 -1.00
CA SER A 449 -15.23 8.88 0.03
C SER A 449 -14.94 9.72 1.27
N SER A 450 -15.96 9.89 2.11
CA SER A 450 -15.79 10.43 3.47
C SER A 450 -16.44 9.50 4.50
N LEU A 451 -16.34 9.78 5.79
CA LEU A 451 -16.94 8.94 6.84
C LEU A 451 -18.42 8.61 6.59
N HIS A 452 -19.15 9.53 5.97
CA HIS A 452 -20.60 9.43 5.75
C HIS A 452 -21.00 9.29 4.28
N GLN A 453 -20.03 9.38 3.36
CA GLN A 453 -20.27 9.29 1.93
C GLN A 453 -19.60 8.03 1.36
N PRO A 454 -20.37 7.03 0.90
CA PRO A 454 -19.83 5.91 0.13
C PRO A 454 -19.03 6.38 -1.08
N THR A 455 -18.13 5.51 -1.57
CA THR A 455 -17.24 5.82 -2.69
C THR A 455 -17.99 6.45 -3.87
N GLN A 456 -17.48 7.58 -4.34
CA GLN A 456 -17.89 8.24 -5.57
C GLN A 456 -16.78 8.07 -6.61
N VAL A 457 -17.15 7.91 -7.88
CA VAL A 457 -16.18 7.84 -8.98
C VAL A 457 -16.59 8.83 -10.06
N GLU A 458 -15.75 9.79 -10.32
CA GLU A 458 -16.04 10.93 -11.17
C GLU A 458 -14.95 11.19 -12.20
N VAL A 459 -15.33 11.72 -13.37
CA VAL A 459 -14.42 12.20 -14.41
C VAL A 459 -14.44 13.71 -14.41
N TRP A 460 -13.25 14.31 -14.39
CA TRP A 460 -13.05 15.74 -14.31
C TRP A 460 -12.09 16.25 -15.38
N ALA A 461 -12.31 17.46 -15.85
CA ALA A 461 -11.26 18.22 -16.50
C ALA A 461 -10.31 18.78 -15.43
N ALA A 462 -9.01 18.84 -15.72
CA ALA A 462 -8.02 19.36 -14.78
C ALA A 462 -8.23 20.85 -14.40
N SER A 463 -9.07 21.56 -15.15
CA SER A 463 -9.54 22.92 -14.80
C SER A 463 -10.43 22.97 -13.56
N GLY A 464 -10.90 21.82 -13.05
CA GLY A 464 -11.84 21.73 -11.93
C GLY A 464 -13.31 21.61 -12.36
N GLN A 465 -13.58 21.38 -13.63
CA GLN A 465 -14.94 21.12 -14.11
C GLN A 465 -15.24 19.62 -14.03
N LYS A 466 -16.27 19.25 -13.26
CA LYS A 466 -16.81 17.89 -13.28
C LYS A 466 -17.49 17.61 -14.62
N LEU A 467 -17.06 16.56 -15.30
CA LEU A 467 -17.64 16.16 -16.58
C LEU A 467 -18.74 15.12 -16.38
N ARG A 468 -18.49 14.11 -15.51
CA ARG A 468 -19.46 13.03 -15.27
C ARG A 468 -19.24 12.37 -13.91
N THR A 469 -20.31 11.78 -13.38
CA THR A 469 -20.27 10.75 -12.34
C THR A 469 -20.36 9.39 -13.02
N LEU A 470 -19.40 8.52 -12.77
CA LEU A 470 -19.39 7.13 -13.26
C LEU A 470 -20.07 6.20 -12.27
N GLU A 471 -19.82 6.41 -10.97
CA GLU A 471 -20.44 5.64 -9.89
C GLU A 471 -20.82 6.56 -8.74
N ASP A 472 -22.08 6.56 -8.36
CA ASP A 472 -22.60 7.30 -7.19
C ASP A 472 -22.86 6.40 -5.99
N ASN A 473 -22.79 5.08 -6.19
CA ASN A 473 -23.05 4.05 -5.20
C ASN A 473 -24.37 4.21 -4.43
N ALA A 474 -25.41 4.70 -5.09
CA ALA A 474 -26.75 4.82 -4.50
C ALA A 474 -27.28 3.48 -3.93
N ALA A 475 -26.84 2.35 -4.48
CA ALA A 475 -27.17 1.02 -3.95
C ALA A 475 -26.61 0.79 -2.54
N VAL A 476 -25.42 1.30 -2.22
CA VAL A 476 -24.84 1.25 -0.86
C VAL A 476 -25.67 2.10 0.08
N THR A 477 -26.01 3.32 -0.33
CA THR A 477 -26.86 4.22 0.47
C THR A 477 -28.20 3.56 0.79
N LYS A 478 -28.84 2.95 -0.19
CA LYS A 478 -30.11 2.21 -0.01
C LYS A 478 -29.95 0.99 0.93
N TRP A 479 -28.82 0.29 0.84
CA TRP A 479 -28.54 -0.83 1.74
C TRP A 479 -28.41 -0.35 3.19
N LEU A 480 -27.76 0.79 3.43
CA LEU A 480 -27.63 1.40 4.76
C LEU A 480 -28.96 1.85 5.38
N GLU A 481 -30.00 2.11 4.57
CA GLU A 481 -31.35 2.43 5.06
C GLU A 481 -31.99 1.23 5.76
N THR A 482 -31.69 0.01 5.30
CA THR A 482 -32.35 -1.23 5.72
C THR A 482 -31.50 -2.10 6.64
N HIS A 483 -30.20 -1.92 6.68
CA HIS A 483 -29.26 -2.74 7.46
C HIS A 483 -28.63 -1.95 8.60
N ALA A 484 -28.36 -2.63 9.68
CA ALA A 484 -27.67 -2.06 10.81
C ALA A 484 -26.18 -1.87 10.49
N TYR A 485 -25.73 -0.64 10.61
CA TYR A 485 -24.35 -0.22 10.33
C TYR A 485 -23.92 0.82 11.36
N SER A 486 -22.71 0.68 11.89
CA SER A 486 -22.11 1.67 12.79
C SER A 486 -21.02 2.43 12.03
N PRO A 487 -21.21 3.72 11.71
CA PRO A 487 -20.18 4.52 11.09
C PRO A 487 -19.01 4.71 12.06
N ALA A 488 -17.82 4.90 11.50
CA ALA A 488 -16.68 5.39 12.27
C ALA A 488 -16.89 6.86 12.64
N GLU A 489 -16.53 7.21 13.86
CA GLU A 489 -16.49 8.59 14.35
C GLU A 489 -15.04 8.95 14.65
N ILE A 490 -14.59 10.15 14.29
CA ILE A 490 -13.27 10.64 14.64
C ILE A 490 -13.30 11.23 16.04
N PHE A 491 -12.27 10.93 16.82
CA PHE A 491 -11.99 11.61 18.07
C PHE A 491 -10.52 12.05 18.09
N SER A 492 -10.23 13.06 18.87
CA SER A 492 -8.85 13.54 19.07
C SER A 492 -8.61 13.77 20.55
N PHE A 493 -7.37 13.60 20.97
CA PHE A 493 -6.96 13.89 22.33
C PHE A 493 -5.51 14.39 22.35
N THR A 494 -5.12 14.95 23.49
CA THR A 494 -3.74 15.36 23.73
C THR A 494 -3.15 14.40 24.75
N THR A 495 -2.00 13.83 24.42
CA THR A 495 -1.24 12.94 25.31
C THR A 495 -0.67 13.69 26.53
N SER A 496 -0.19 12.98 27.53
CA SER A 496 0.41 13.57 28.73
C SER A 496 1.65 14.44 28.44
N ASP A 497 2.34 14.18 27.30
CA ASP A 497 3.50 14.96 26.85
C ASP A 497 3.14 16.10 25.87
N GLY A 498 1.84 16.33 25.63
CA GLY A 498 1.34 17.45 24.82
C GLY A 498 1.18 17.13 23.32
N THR A 499 1.34 15.88 22.89
CA THR A 499 1.20 15.47 21.50
C THR A 499 -0.30 15.33 21.13
N HIS A 500 -0.70 15.89 20.00
CA HIS A 500 -2.05 15.71 19.44
C HIS A 500 -2.14 14.39 18.69
N ILE A 501 -3.14 13.58 19.00
CA ILE A 501 -3.40 12.27 18.40
C ILE A 501 -4.85 12.21 17.90
N ASP A 502 -5.02 11.73 16.65
CA ASP A 502 -6.32 11.43 16.08
C ASP A 502 -6.61 9.93 16.17
N GLY A 503 -7.85 9.60 16.49
CA GLY A 503 -8.34 8.23 16.52
C GLY A 503 -9.71 8.10 15.86
N SER A 504 -10.09 6.88 15.56
CA SER A 504 -11.43 6.52 15.11
C SER A 504 -12.08 5.53 16.08
N ILE A 505 -13.39 5.63 16.24
CA ILE A 505 -14.18 4.74 17.07
C ILE A 505 -15.42 4.25 16.30
N VAL A 506 -15.64 2.94 16.29
CA VAL A 506 -16.89 2.32 15.83
C VAL A 506 -17.60 1.77 17.05
N LYS A 507 -18.83 2.23 17.27
CA LYS A 507 -19.64 1.88 18.46
C LYS A 507 -20.44 0.61 18.22
N PRO A 508 -20.84 -0.11 19.30
CA PRO A 508 -21.68 -1.31 19.21
C PRO A 508 -23.04 -1.07 18.54
N ILE A 509 -23.61 -2.13 18.00
CA ILE A 509 -24.95 -2.14 17.40
C ILE A 509 -25.86 -3.11 18.17
N PRO A 510 -26.92 -2.64 18.89
CA PRO A 510 -27.27 -1.23 19.15
C PRO A 510 -26.33 -0.62 20.20
N PHE A 511 -26.12 0.68 20.12
CA PHE A 511 -25.38 1.40 21.14
C PHE A 511 -26.31 1.95 22.24
N ASP A 512 -25.93 1.72 23.49
CA ASP A 512 -26.59 2.25 24.68
C ASP A 512 -25.55 2.92 25.58
N ALA A 513 -25.60 4.25 25.68
CA ALA A 513 -24.62 5.04 26.43
C ALA A 513 -24.60 4.75 27.95
N HIS A 514 -25.60 4.01 28.49
CA HIS A 514 -25.65 3.60 29.87
C HIS A 514 -25.01 2.23 30.15
N LYS A 515 -24.61 1.50 29.09
CA LYS A 515 -23.89 0.23 29.19
C LYS A 515 -22.39 0.45 29.04
N ARG A 516 -21.61 -0.45 29.62
CA ARG A 516 -20.15 -0.49 29.41
C ARG A 516 -19.78 -1.60 28.45
N TYR A 517 -18.99 -1.27 27.47
CA TYR A 517 -18.60 -2.17 26.40
C TYR A 517 -17.10 -2.47 26.42
N PRO A 518 -16.70 -3.69 26.05
CA PRO A 518 -15.30 -4.01 25.83
C PRO A 518 -14.77 -3.28 24.59
N VAL A 519 -13.46 -3.00 24.60
CA VAL A 519 -12.78 -2.24 23.54
C VAL A 519 -11.75 -3.13 22.84
N ILE A 520 -11.69 -3.06 21.53
CA ILE A 520 -10.66 -3.67 20.69
C ILE A 520 -9.90 -2.56 19.97
N PHE A 521 -8.62 -2.45 20.26
CA PHE A 521 -7.69 -1.66 19.46
C PHE A 521 -7.25 -2.52 18.28
N ASP A 522 -7.66 -2.16 17.07
CA ASP A 522 -7.24 -2.79 15.82
C ASP A 522 -6.19 -1.87 15.19
N ILE A 523 -4.93 -2.28 15.27
CA ILE A 523 -3.79 -1.39 15.03
C ILE A 523 -2.80 -1.97 14.03
N TYR A 524 -2.04 -1.05 13.42
CA TYR A 524 -0.79 -1.37 12.72
C TYR A 524 0.41 -0.69 13.39
N GLY A 525 0.47 0.63 13.36
CA GLY A 525 1.44 1.44 14.10
C GLY A 525 2.78 1.68 13.42
N GLY A 526 3.07 0.99 12.31
CA GLY A 526 4.38 1.07 11.63
C GLY A 526 4.69 2.46 11.06
N PRO A 527 5.99 2.83 10.97
CA PRO A 527 6.40 4.12 10.44
C PRO A 527 5.79 4.40 9.07
N GLY A 528 5.30 5.61 8.87
CA GLY A 528 4.62 6.03 7.65
C GLY A 528 3.15 5.58 7.53
N SER A 529 2.73 4.56 8.27
CA SER A 529 1.37 4.01 8.15
C SER A 529 0.34 4.88 8.83
N GLN A 530 -0.62 5.40 8.08
CA GLN A 530 -1.79 6.10 8.59
C GLN A 530 -3.00 5.16 8.57
N GLN A 531 -3.73 5.02 9.69
CA GLN A 531 -4.90 4.17 9.81
C GLN A 531 -6.22 4.94 9.84
N VAL A 532 -6.22 6.12 10.43
CA VAL A 532 -7.42 6.94 10.61
C VAL A 532 -7.49 7.99 9.52
N TYR A 533 -8.58 7.94 8.76
CA TYR A 533 -8.87 8.83 7.63
C TYR A 533 -10.32 9.29 7.69
N ASP A 534 -10.61 10.43 7.07
CA ASP A 534 -11.98 10.79 6.68
C ASP A 534 -12.36 9.99 5.42
N ALA A 535 -12.70 8.71 5.61
CA ALA A 535 -13.06 7.78 4.54
C ALA A 535 -14.16 6.81 4.99
N PHE A 536 -14.98 6.36 4.05
CA PHE A 536 -16.06 5.42 4.32
C PHE A 536 -15.51 4.04 4.71
N SER A 537 -15.96 3.52 5.86
CA SER A 537 -15.57 2.20 6.33
C SER A 537 -16.34 1.10 5.58
N THR A 538 -15.60 0.19 4.96
CA THR A 538 -16.16 -0.95 4.20
C THR A 538 -15.90 -2.31 4.85
N SER A 539 -15.33 -2.32 6.07
CA SER A 539 -14.95 -3.55 6.78
C SER A 539 -16.15 -4.28 7.35
N GLY A 540 -16.55 -5.38 6.71
CA GLY A 540 -17.56 -6.28 7.26
C GLY A 540 -17.14 -6.89 8.60
N TRP A 541 -15.84 -7.14 8.81
CA TRP A 541 -15.29 -7.61 10.08
C TRP A 541 -15.54 -6.62 11.22
N THR A 542 -15.26 -5.33 10.99
CA THR A 542 -15.49 -4.27 11.97
C THR A 542 -16.98 -4.17 12.32
N GLN A 543 -17.87 -4.29 11.32
CA GLN A 543 -19.32 -4.26 11.54
C GLN A 543 -19.81 -5.50 12.30
N TRP A 544 -19.22 -6.67 12.06
CA TRP A 544 -19.49 -7.87 12.84
C TRP A 544 -19.12 -7.67 14.31
N LEU A 545 -17.91 -7.21 14.60
CA LEU A 545 -17.46 -6.94 15.96
C LEU A 545 -18.35 -5.90 16.67
N ALA A 546 -18.77 -4.85 15.95
CA ALA A 546 -19.70 -3.85 16.49
C ALA A 546 -21.06 -4.48 16.85
N GLN A 547 -21.59 -5.37 16.00
CA GLN A 547 -22.82 -6.11 16.28
C GLN A 547 -22.68 -7.08 17.47
N GLU A 548 -21.49 -7.66 17.62
CA GLU A 548 -21.13 -8.52 18.76
C GLU A 548 -20.93 -7.75 20.08
N GLY A 549 -21.06 -6.42 20.04
CA GLY A 549 -21.05 -5.56 21.21
C GLY A 549 -19.68 -5.04 21.61
N TYR A 550 -18.74 -4.99 20.70
CA TYR A 550 -17.42 -4.39 20.91
C TYR A 550 -17.37 -2.94 20.41
N ILE A 551 -16.56 -2.12 21.07
CA ILE A 551 -16.06 -0.86 20.54
C ILE A 551 -14.77 -1.17 19.78
N ILE A 552 -14.65 -0.71 18.55
CA ILE A 552 -13.44 -0.88 17.75
C ILE A 552 -12.74 0.47 17.59
N VAL A 553 -11.44 0.52 17.85
CA VAL A 553 -10.63 1.74 17.89
C VAL A 553 -9.43 1.60 16.96
N GLY A 554 -9.21 2.62 16.12
CA GLY A 554 -7.97 2.86 15.39
C GLY A 554 -7.30 4.13 15.89
N VAL A 555 -5.98 4.23 15.80
CA VAL A 555 -5.20 5.38 16.28
C VAL A 555 -4.10 5.74 15.28
N ASN A 556 -3.97 7.02 14.97
CA ASN A 556 -2.80 7.56 14.27
C ASN A 556 -1.72 7.92 15.29
N ASN A 557 -0.95 6.92 15.71
CA ASN A 557 0.13 7.05 16.66
C ASN A 557 1.31 7.86 16.07
N ARG A 558 2.21 8.33 16.92
CA ARG A 558 3.52 8.84 16.46
C ARG A 558 4.23 7.78 15.60
N GLY A 559 4.89 8.22 14.56
CA GLY A 559 5.36 7.37 13.47
C GLY A 559 4.48 7.48 12.21
N THR A 560 3.21 7.84 12.34
CA THR A 560 2.29 8.08 11.21
C THR A 560 2.78 9.25 10.35
N ASN A 561 2.69 9.11 9.02
CA ASN A 561 3.02 10.18 8.09
C ASN A 561 1.97 11.32 8.08
N ASN A 562 2.28 12.40 7.37
CA ASN A 562 1.38 13.53 7.11
C ASN A 562 1.04 14.42 8.32
N TYR A 563 1.62 14.17 9.46
CA TYR A 563 1.58 15.04 10.65
C TYR A 563 2.86 15.87 10.83
N GLY A 564 3.75 15.81 9.83
CA GLY A 564 5.07 16.44 9.83
C GLY A 564 6.19 15.47 10.23
N SER A 565 7.41 15.80 9.81
CA SER A 565 8.60 14.94 10.00
C SER A 565 8.93 14.70 11.47
N ALA A 566 8.71 15.68 12.34
CA ALA A 566 8.93 15.52 13.77
C ALA A 566 8.01 14.46 14.39
N PHE A 567 6.74 14.40 13.96
CA PHE A 567 5.79 13.40 14.43
C PHE A 567 6.11 12.02 13.86
N MET A 568 6.44 11.94 12.57
CA MET A 568 6.75 10.67 11.89
C MET A 568 8.08 10.10 12.37
N LYS A 569 9.14 10.92 12.42
CA LYS A 569 10.51 10.44 12.60
C LYS A 569 10.97 10.37 14.05
N VAL A 570 10.10 10.69 15.02
CA VAL A 570 10.39 10.53 16.46
C VAL A 570 10.66 9.07 16.86
N VAL A 571 10.14 8.11 16.09
CA VAL A 571 10.33 6.66 16.30
C VAL A 571 11.72 6.18 15.88
N TYR A 572 12.53 7.01 15.21
CA TYR A 572 13.88 6.64 14.77
C TYR A 572 14.75 6.17 15.92
N LYS A 573 15.35 4.98 15.77
CA LYS A 573 16.14 4.24 16.76
C LYS A 573 15.34 3.67 17.96
N HIS A 574 14.00 3.83 17.97
CA HIS A 574 13.15 3.48 19.11
C HIS A 574 11.80 2.92 18.69
N LEU A 575 11.77 2.04 17.69
CA LEU A 575 10.51 1.42 17.22
C LEU A 575 9.74 0.80 18.40
N GLY A 576 8.42 0.96 18.38
CA GLY A 576 7.50 0.47 19.41
C GLY A 576 7.31 1.42 20.60
N LYS A 577 8.32 2.21 20.96
CA LYS A 577 8.28 3.02 22.18
C LYS A 577 7.18 4.07 22.19
N TYR A 578 7.13 4.89 21.15
CA TYR A 578 6.15 5.98 21.06
C TYR A 578 4.78 5.46 20.62
N GLU A 579 4.77 4.45 19.77
CA GLU A 579 3.56 3.78 19.31
C GLU A 579 2.79 3.17 20.49
N ALA A 580 3.47 2.37 21.32
CA ALA A 580 2.87 1.76 22.51
C ALA A 580 2.43 2.82 23.54
N LEU A 581 3.20 3.90 23.71
CA LEU A 581 2.80 5.01 24.57
C LEU A 581 1.49 5.65 24.09
N ASP A 582 1.38 5.91 22.80
CA ASP A 582 0.20 6.56 22.23
C ASP A 582 -1.04 5.66 22.31
N PHE A 583 -0.89 4.34 22.11
CA PHE A 583 -1.99 3.38 22.34
C PHE A 583 -2.40 3.35 23.83
N ALA A 584 -1.44 3.41 24.75
CA ALA A 584 -1.74 3.47 26.18
C ALA A 584 -2.45 4.78 26.56
N GLU A 585 -2.03 5.92 26.01
CA GLU A 585 -2.70 7.21 26.23
C GLU A 585 -4.12 7.22 25.64
N ALA A 586 -4.33 6.62 24.46
CA ALA A 586 -5.65 6.42 23.87
C ALA A 586 -6.54 5.55 24.76
N ALA A 587 -6.01 4.46 25.32
CA ALA A 587 -6.75 3.61 26.25
C ALA A 587 -7.15 4.37 27.53
N ARG A 588 -6.23 5.17 28.09
CA ARG A 588 -6.53 6.04 29.25
C ARG A 588 -7.56 7.13 28.93
N TYR A 589 -7.50 7.70 27.73
CA TYR A 589 -8.49 8.68 27.27
C TYR A 589 -9.89 8.03 27.16
N LEU A 590 -9.98 6.86 26.53
CA LEU A 590 -11.24 6.15 26.34
C LEU A 590 -11.80 5.62 27.67
N ALA A 591 -10.97 5.22 28.62
CA ALA A 591 -11.39 4.78 29.94
C ALA A 591 -12.19 5.84 30.75
N LYS A 592 -12.09 7.12 30.37
CA LYS A 592 -12.87 8.21 30.95
C LYS A 592 -14.31 8.27 30.43
N GLN A 593 -14.62 7.54 29.33
CA GLN A 593 -15.94 7.50 28.75
C GLN A 593 -16.85 6.56 29.56
N THR A 594 -18.07 6.99 29.88
CA THR A 594 -19.02 6.24 30.74
C THR A 594 -19.40 4.87 30.14
N TYR A 595 -19.37 4.75 28.84
CA TYR A 595 -19.71 3.56 28.06
C TYR A 595 -18.53 2.61 27.80
N VAL A 596 -17.33 2.92 28.28
CA VAL A 596 -16.14 2.07 28.13
C VAL A 596 -15.91 1.24 29.40
N ASP A 597 -15.63 -0.05 29.22
CA ASP A 597 -15.15 -0.91 30.31
C ASP A 597 -13.61 -0.99 30.26
N PRO A 598 -12.89 -0.28 31.14
CA PRO A 598 -11.43 -0.21 31.09
C PRO A 598 -10.74 -1.52 31.50
N LYS A 599 -11.48 -2.52 31.98
CA LYS A 599 -10.94 -3.84 32.33
C LYS A 599 -11.04 -4.85 31.20
N ARG A 600 -11.82 -4.53 30.17
CA ARG A 600 -12.06 -5.40 29.01
C ARG A 600 -11.54 -4.75 27.75
N VAL A 601 -10.22 -4.65 27.62
CA VAL A 601 -9.54 -4.04 26.50
C VAL A 601 -8.65 -5.08 25.82
N ALA A 602 -8.78 -5.19 24.51
CA ALA A 602 -7.88 -5.98 23.67
C ALA A 602 -7.11 -5.10 22.69
N ILE A 603 -5.96 -5.60 22.24
CA ILE A 603 -5.18 -5.02 21.17
C ILE A 603 -4.87 -6.11 20.14
N ILE A 604 -5.11 -5.85 18.85
CA ILE A 604 -4.92 -6.83 17.80
C ILE A 604 -4.20 -6.21 16.61
N GLY A 605 -3.40 -7.00 15.90
CA GLY A 605 -2.72 -6.53 14.70
C GLY A 605 -1.95 -7.62 13.95
N THR A 606 -1.53 -7.29 12.75
CA THR A 606 -0.76 -8.18 11.87
C THR A 606 0.54 -7.52 11.48
N SER A 607 1.64 -8.31 11.33
CA SER A 607 2.96 -7.81 10.90
C SER A 607 3.52 -6.81 11.92
N TYR A 608 3.81 -5.58 11.52
CA TYR A 608 4.14 -4.52 12.48
C TYR A 608 3.04 -4.34 13.52
N GLY A 609 1.77 -4.49 13.17
CA GLY A 609 0.65 -4.46 14.11
C GLY A 609 0.69 -5.64 15.10
N GLY A 610 1.14 -6.81 14.67
CA GLY A 610 1.43 -7.94 15.56
C GLY A 610 2.56 -7.63 16.54
N TYR A 611 3.66 -7.04 16.06
CA TYR A 611 4.74 -6.51 16.88
C TYR A 611 4.22 -5.48 17.91
N SER A 612 3.50 -4.48 17.42
CA SER A 612 2.92 -3.44 18.28
C SER A 612 1.97 -4.00 19.34
N THR A 613 1.21 -5.05 18.99
CA THR A 613 0.34 -5.77 19.95
C THR A 613 1.14 -6.37 21.10
N VAL A 614 2.16 -7.19 20.76
CA VAL A 614 2.99 -7.86 21.78
C VAL A 614 3.73 -6.83 22.63
N TYR A 615 4.43 -5.89 21.97
CA TYR A 615 5.25 -4.88 22.66
C TYR A 615 4.38 -3.97 23.56
N THR A 616 3.18 -3.58 23.12
CA THR A 616 2.28 -2.77 23.95
C THR A 616 1.77 -3.54 25.15
N MET A 617 1.44 -4.83 25.04
CA MET A 617 1.06 -5.67 26.17
C MET A 617 2.19 -5.84 27.18
N GLU A 618 3.43 -5.91 26.74
CA GLU A 618 4.60 -5.99 27.62
C GLU A 618 4.88 -4.67 28.35
N MET A 619 4.71 -3.56 27.65
CA MET A 619 5.01 -2.24 28.23
C MET A 619 3.88 -1.66 29.09
N TYR A 620 2.61 -2.04 28.78
CA TYR A 620 1.41 -1.54 29.45
C TYR A 620 0.42 -2.68 29.80
N PRO A 621 0.87 -3.71 30.53
CA PRO A 621 0.09 -4.92 30.78
C PRO A 621 -1.20 -4.65 31.57
N GLU A 622 -1.26 -3.56 32.34
CA GLU A 622 -2.43 -3.16 33.10
C GLU A 622 -3.56 -2.60 32.23
N LEU A 623 -3.23 -2.13 31.03
CA LEU A 623 -4.20 -1.54 30.10
C LEU A 623 -4.68 -2.52 29.02
N PHE A 624 -3.85 -3.48 28.63
CA PHE A 624 -4.13 -4.42 27.55
C PHE A 624 -4.03 -5.88 28.04
N PRO A 625 -5.06 -6.38 28.71
CA PRO A 625 -5.05 -7.75 29.25
C PRO A 625 -5.24 -8.84 28.19
N VAL A 626 -5.60 -8.49 26.95
CA VAL A 626 -5.84 -9.44 25.85
C VAL A 626 -5.17 -8.96 24.58
N GLY A 627 -4.48 -9.87 23.86
CA GLY A 627 -3.88 -9.57 22.57
C GLY A 627 -3.99 -10.69 21.56
N VAL A 628 -4.10 -10.31 20.27
CA VAL A 628 -4.00 -11.23 19.14
C VAL A 628 -2.99 -10.68 18.16
N ALA A 629 -1.84 -11.34 18.06
CA ALA A 629 -0.72 -10.92 17.24
C ALA A 629 -0.49 -11.91 16.11
N ASN A 630 -0.69 -11.47 14.87
CA ASN A 630 -0.48 -12.28 13.68
C ASN A 630 0.83 -11.87 13.00
N SER A 631 1.68 -12.85 12.65
CA SER A 631 2.98 -12.66 11.97
C SER A 631 3.80 -11.55 12.62
N ALA A 632 3.94 -11.59 13.95
CA ALA A 632 4.58 -10.54 14.74
C ALA A 632 6.11 -10.61 14.63
N VAL A 633 6.76 -9.46 14.47
CA VAL A 633 8.20 -9.34 14.69
C VAL A 633 8.48 -9.50 16.18
N GLY A 634 9.35 -10.44 16.53
CA GLY A 634 9.78 -10.70 17.91
C GLY A 634 11.06 -9.95 18.28
N ASP A 635 11.88 -9.69 17.26
CA ASP A 635 13.14 -8.97 17.40
C ASP A 635 13.53 -8.35 16.06
N TRP A 636 13.77 -7.06 16.03
CA TRP A 636 14.16 -6.35 14.81
C TRP A 636 15.50 -6.78 14.23
N ARG A 637 16.35 -7.44 15.02
CA ARG A 637 17.59 -8.07 14.54
C ARG A 637 17.35 -9.27 13.61
N LEU A 638 16.13 -9.84 13.63
CA LEU A 638 15.68 -10.95 12.78
C LEU A 638 14.96 -10.49 11.51
N TYR A 639 14.85 -9.20 11.29
CA TYR A 639 14.20 -8.64 10.11
C TYR A 639 15.23 -8.13 9.10
N ASP A 640 14.80 -7.76 7.89
CA ASP A 640 15.71 -7.38 6.82
C ASP A 640 16.46 -6.06 7.07
N THR A 641 17.57 -5.89 6.33
CA THR A 641 18.46 -4.75 6.44
C THR A 641 17.81 -3.44 5.99
N ILE A 642 17.17 -3.41 4.80
CA ILE A 642 16.70 -2.16 4.19
C ILE A 642 15.61 -1.53 5.04
N TYR A 643 14.60 -2.30 5.47
CA TYR A 643 13.55 -1.80 6.35
C TYR A 643 14.10 -1.41 7.72
N THR A 644 14.76 -2.36 8.36
CA THR A 644 15.09 -2.19 9.78
C THR A 644 16.16 -1.15 10.00
N GLU A 645 17.24 -1.16 9.22
CA GLU A 645 18.32 -0.19 9.38
C GLU A 645 17.91 1.24 8.96
N ARG A 646 16.87 1.38 8.13
CA ARG A 646 16.22 2.68 7.86
C ARG A 646 15.70 3.32 9.13
N TYR A 647 14.97 2.57 9.94
CA TYR A 647 14.28 3.10 11.12
C TYR A 647 15.08 2.95 12.43
N MET A 648 15.93 1.94 12.51
CA MET A 648 16.71 1.65 13.72
C MET A 648 18.18 2.03 13.61
N SER A 649 18.68 2.51 12.45
CA SER A 649 20.10 2.69 12.16
C SER A 649 20.86 1.35 12.17
N LEU A 650 22.16 1.39 11.89
CA LEU A 650 23.00 0.20 11.94
C LEU A 650 23.06 -0.40 13.35
N LEU A 651 23.16 -1.72 13.42
CA LEU A 651 23.20 -2.43 14.71
C LEU A 651 24.29 -1.90 15.64
N GLY A 652 25.50 -1.64 15.11
CA GLY A 652 26.62 -1.08 15.87
C GLY A 652 26.37 0.32 16.44
N ASP A 653 25.52 1.11 15.78
CA ASP A 653 25.21 2.48 16.15
C ASP A 653 24.02 2.60 17.12
N ASN A 654 23.25 1.53 17.31
CA ASN A 654 22.03 1.56 18.11
C ASN A 654 21.68 0.21 18.79
N LEU A 655 22.66 -0.55 19.24
CA LEU A 655 22.40 -1.85 19.89
C LEU A 655 21.40 -1.75 21.05
N SER A 656 21.48 -0.71 21.88
CA SER A 656 20.53 -0.50 22.99
C SER A 656 19.09 -0.32 22.51
N GLY A 657 18.89 0.44 21.41
CA GLY A 657 17.56 0.63 20.83
C GLY A 657 16.97 -0.69 20.28
N TYR A 658 17.79 -1.52 19.65
CA TYR A 658 17.36 -2.85 19.20
C TYR A 658 16.92 -3.73 20.38
N VAL A 659 17.67 -3.75 21.47
CA VAL A 659 17.32 -4.51 22.69
C VAL A 659 16.04 -3.96 23.35
N GLU A 660 15.92 -2.64 23.47
CA GLU A 660 14.73 -2.00 24.05
C GLU A 660 13.47 -2.28 23.22
N SER A 661 13.59 -2.31 21.88
CA SER A 661 12.49 -2.51 20.95
C SER A 661 12.11 -3.97 20.70
N ALA A 662 12.84 -4.95 21.27
CA ALA A 662 12.62 -6.37 21.01
C ALA A 662 11.62 -6.98 22.01
N PRO A 663 10.43 -7.44 21.59
CA PRO A 663 9.52 -8.21 22.44
C PRO A 663 10.18 -9.40 23.14
N ILE A 664 11.11 -10.10 22.48
CA ILE A 664 11.86 -11.21 23.07
C ILE A 664 12.58 -10.78 24.36
N GLU A 665 13.15 -9.60 24.40
CA GLU A 665 13.86 -9.04 25.55
C GLU A 665 12.89 -8.52 26.64
N GLN A 666 11.67 -8.13 26.25
CA GLN A 666 10.63 -7.60 27.13
C GLN A 666 9.69 -8.69 27.68
N ALA A 667 9.81 -9.94 27.23
CA ALA A 667 8.97 -11.07 27.60
C ALA A 667 8.68 -11.23 29.12
N PRO A 668 9.61 -10.95 30.06
CA PRO A 668 9.32 -11.01 31.51
C PRO A 668 8.22 -10.04 31.96
N LYS A 669 7.96 -8.99 31.21
CA LYS A 669 6.93 -7.98 31.54
C LYS A 669 5.52 -8.42 31.09
N MET A 670 5.41 -9.40 30.19
CA MET A 670 4.13 -9.87 29.66
C MET A 670 3.17 -10.25 30.78
N ARG A 671 1.93 -9.79 30.66
CA ARG A 671 0.79 -10.19 31.49
C ARG A 671 -0.44 -10.35 30.59
N GLY A 672 -1.45 -11.06 31.11
CA GLY A 672 -2.69 -11.24 30.35
C GLY A 672 -2.62 -12.41 29.37
N ASN A 673 -3.52 -12.40 28.39
CA ASN A 673 -3.77 -13.52 27.48
C ASN A 673 -3.36 -13.10 26.07
N LEU A 674 -2.36 -13.80 25.49
CA LEU A 674 -1.81 -13.54 24.17
C LEU A 674 -2.08 -14.74 23.25
N LEU A 675 -2.66 -14.48 22.09
CA LEU A 675 -2.73 -15.41 20.97
C LEU A 675 -1.72 -14.99 19.89
N LEU A 676 -0.77 -15.86 19.61
CA LEU A 676 0.14 -15.75 18.49
C LEU A 676 -0.42 -16.54 17.30
N ILE A 677 -0.49 -15.92 16.13
CA ILE A 677 -0.85 -16.56 14.87
C ILE A 677 0.32 -16.40 13.93
N HIS A 678 0.74 -17.48 13.25
CA HIS A 678 1.83 -17.42 12.28
C HIS A 678 1.68 -18.49 11.21
N SER A 679 2.49 -18.43 10.17
CA SER A 679 2.65 -19.46 9.16
C SER A 679 4.09 -19.96 9.10
N MET A 680 4.30 -21.16 8.55
CA MET A 680 5.66 -21.71 8.45
C MET A 680 6.39 -21.25 7.19
N MET A 681 5.66 -20.75 6.19
CA MET A 681 6.23 -20.25 4.94
C MET A 681 6.21 -18.72 4.83
N ASP A 682 6.21 -18.03 5.96
CA ASP A 682 6.32 -16.57 6.00
C ASP A 682 7.75 -16.15 5.63
N ASP A 683 7.90 -15.65 4.41
CA ASP A 683 9.17 -15.18 3.84
C ASP A 683 9.47 -13.71 4.16
N ASN A 684 8.55 -13.02 4.83
CA ASN A 684 8.70 -11.63 5.26
C ASN A 684 9.08 -11.58 6.77
N VAL A 685 8.15 -11.90 7.66
CA VAL A 685 8.45 -12.09 9.08
C VAL A 685 8.69 -13.58 9.34
N HIS A 686 9.94 -13.99 9.32
CA HIS A 686 10.28 -15.41 9.43
C HIS A 686 9.70 -16.04 10.69
N PRO A 687 9.20 -17.31 10.63
CA PRO A 687 8.63 -18.02 11.78
C PRO A 687 9.53 -18.07 13.01
N GLN A 688 10.84 -17.93 12.81
CA GLN A 688 11.85 -17.79 13.86
C GLN A 688 11.48 -16.70 14.87
N ASN A 689 10.88 -15.58 14.44
CA ASN A 689 10.42 -14.50 15.31
C ASN A 689 9.44 -15.02 16.37
N THR A 690 8.39 -15.73 15.96
CA THR A 690 7.40 -16.29 16.87
C THR A 690 7.99 -17.42 17.74
N MET A 691 8.83 -18.28 17.19
CA MET A 691 9.42 -19.39 17.96
C MET A 691 10.38 -18.89 19.04
N GLN A 692 11.18 -17.89 18.75
CA GLN A 692 12.06 -17.26 19.75
C GLN A 692 11.27 -16.47 20.78
N LEU A 693 10.22 -15.74 20.38
CA LEU A 693 9.34 -15.03 21.30
C LEU A 693 8.64 -16.00 22.27
N LEU A 694 8.09 -17.10 21.76
CA LEU A 694 7.45 -18.13 22.60
C LEU A 694 8.47 -18.76 23.57
N THR A 695 9.69 -19.00 23.13
CA THR A 695 10.78 -19.48 24.00
C THR A 695 11.10 -18.47 25.11
N ALA A 696 11.20 -17.18 24.77
CA ALA A 696 11.48 -16.14 25.74
C ALA A 696 10.34 -15.98 26.78
N LEU A 697 9.08 -16.03 26.32
CA LEU A 697 7.90 -16.03 27.20
C LEU A 697 7.94 -17.23 28.16
N THR A 698 8.16 -18.45 27.64
CA THR A 698 8.23 -19.67 28.44
C THR A 698 9.34 -19.60 29.50
N ASN A 699 10.54 -19.12 29.12
CA ASN A 699 11.66 -18.97 30.04
C ASN A 699 11.40 -17.92 31.11
N ALA A 700 10.55 -16.93 30.83
CA ALA A 700 10.09 -15.92 31.79
C ALA A 700 8.90 -16.40 32.65
N GLY A 701 8.46 -17.66 32.53
CA GLY A 701 7.27 -18.17 33.20
C GLY A 701 5.98 -17.51 32.72
N ARG A 702 5.93 -17.10 31.46
CA ARG A 702 4.77 -16.59 30.76
C ARG A 702 4.31 -17.58 29.71
N ASP A 703 3.03 -17.56 29.38
CA ASP A 703 2.46 -18.46 28.39
C ASP A 703 1.72 -17.67 27.32
N ALA A 704 1.61 -18.25 26.12
CA ALA A 704 0.82 -17.72 25.02
C ALA A 704 0.19 -18.87 24.23
N ASP A 705 -1.06 -18.64 23.79
CA ASP A 705 -1.67 -19.54 22.82
C ASP A 705 -1.01 -19.38 21.45
N LEU A 706 -0.81 -20.49 20.73
CA LEU A 706 -0.18 -20.48 19.40
C LEU A 706 -1.10 -21.14 18.36
N ARG A 707 -1.28 -20.46 17.23
CA ARG A 707 -1.97 -21.02 16.06
C ARG A 707 -1.09 -20.92 14.82
N ILE A 708 -0.77 -22.08 14.22
CA ILE A 708 0.05 -22.17 13.01
C ILE A 708 -0.81 -22.56 11.80
N TYR A 709 -0.56 -21.90 10.68
CA TYR A 709 -1.13 -22.19 9.36
C TYR A 709 0.02 -22.54 8.40
N PRO A 710 0.47 -23.81 8.34
CA PRO A 710 1.75 -24.19 7.74
C PRO A 710 2.01 -23.72 6.31
N PRO A 711 1.06 -23.82 5.35
CA PRO A 711 1.34 -23.41 3.97
C PRO A 711 1.13 -21.91 3.73
N GLY A 712 0.75 -21.13 4.76
CA GLY A 712 0.57 -19.69 4.64
C GLY A 712 1.88 -18.96 4.49
N ARG A 713 1.86 -17.85 3.73
CA ARG A 713 2.91 -16.84 3.71
C ARG A 713 2.57 -15.70 4.68
N HIS A 714 3.10 -14.52 4.48
CA HIS A 714 2.91 -13.40 5.40
C HIS A 714 1.43 -13.07 5.67
N GLY A 715 1.06 -12.91 6.95
CA GLY A 715 -0.33 -12.76 7.39
C GLY A 715 -1.08 -14.08 7.60
N ALA A 716 -0.41 -15.23 7.45
CA ALA A 716 -0.87 -16.60 7.70
C ALA A 716 -2.02 -17.13 6.80
N ALA A 717 -2.81 -16.27 6.16
CA ALA A 717 -3.86 -16.69 5.25
C ALA A 717 -3.27 -17.14 3.89
N TYR A 718 -3.71 -18.31 3.38
CA TYR A 718 -3.28 -18.83 2.09
C TYR A 718 -4.44 -19.14 1.13
N ASN A 719 -5.67 -19.08 1.64
CA ASN A 719 -6.91 -19.16 0.85
C ASN A 719 -8.09 -18.58 1.63
N GLY A 720 -9.26 -18.51 1.01
CA GLY A 720 -10.46 -17.98 1.65
C GLY A 720 -10.88 -18.72 2.93
N MET A 721 -10.65 -20.05 3.01
CA MET A 721 -10.97 -20.85 4.18
C MET A 721 -10.03 -20.54 5.34
N SER A 722 -8.72 -20.46 5.11
CA SER A 722 -7.74 -20.10 6.16
C SER A 722 -7.99 -18.68 6.68
N ALA A 723 -8.27 -17.73 5.78
CA ALA A 723 -8.65 -16.36 6.17
C ALA A 723 -9.92 -16.33 7.06
N ARG A 724 -10.92 -17.16 6.74
CA ARG A 724 -12.12 -17.32 7.56
C ARG A 724 -11.79 -17.91 8.94
N LEU A 725 -11.00 -19.00 8.98
CA LEU A 725 -10.60 -19.66 10.22
C LEU A 725 -9.78 -18.74 11.14
N ILE A 726 -8.89 -17.92 10.59
CA ILE A 726 -8.14 -16.92 11.35
C ILE A 726 -9.10 -15.95 12.05
N ARG A 727 -10.10 -15.44 11.32
CA ARG A 727 -11.13 -14.55 11.92
C ARG A 727 -11.96 -15.25 12.99
N GLN A 728 -12.37 -16.50 12.75
CA GLN A 728 -13.14 -17.28 13.73
C GLN A 728 -12.34 -17.57 15.01
N VAL A 729 -11.06 -17.90 14.88
CA VAL A 729 -10.18 -18.10 16.04
C VAL A 729 -10.00 -16.80 16.80
N THR A 730 -9.78 -15.68 16.10
CA THR A 730 -9.68 -14.35 16.70
C THR A 730 -10.96 -13.98 17.44
N ASP A 731 -12.12 -14.10 16.81
CA ASP A 731 -13.42 -13.80 17.42
C ASP A 731 -13.68 -14.66 18.69
N SER A 732 -13.43 -15.96 18.59
CA SER A 732 -13.58 -16.88 19.71
C SER A 732 -12.65 -16.54 20.87
N TYR A 733 -11.41 -16.12 20.56
CA TYR A 733 -10.43 -15.69 21.56
C TYR A 733 -10.86 -14.39 22.27
N LEU A 734 -11.28 -13.41 21.51
CA LEU A 734 -11.82 -12.15 22.03
C LEU A 734 -13.07 -12.38 22.87
N ALA A 735 -14.01 -13.22 22.41
CA ALA A 735 -15.23 -13.55 23.15
C ALA A 735 -14.90 -14.24 24.49
N ARG A 736 -13.96 -15.17 24.49
CA ARG A 736 -13.52 -15.90 25.69
C ARG A 736 -13.01 -14.97 26.79
N TYR A 737 -12.24 -13.96 26.43
CA TYR A 737 -11.53 -13.13 27.41
C TYR A 737 -12.17 -11.74 27.63
N LEU A 738 -13.04 -11.26 26.74
CA LEU A 738 -13.69 -9.96 26.88
C LEU A 738 -15.17 -10.04 27.25
N LYS A 739 -15.88 -11.16 26.96
CA LYS A 739 -17.29 -11.30 27.23
C LYS A 739 -17.60 -12.03 28.56
N THR A 740 -16.65 -12.75 29.13
CA THR A 740 -16.82 -13.45 30.40
C THR A 740 -16.53 -12.52 31.59
N GLU A 741 -17.40 -12.54 32.62
CA GLU A 741 -17.22 -11.72 33.84
C GLU A 741 -15.95 -12.08 34.62
N ASN A 742 -15.52 -13.35 34.56
CA ASN A 742 -14.28 -13.85 35.14
C ASN A 742 -13.49 -14.65 34.09
N PRO A 743 -12.76 -14.00 33.19
CA PRO A 743 -11.98 -14.72 32.20
C PRO A 743 -10.93 -15.60 32.89
N PRO A 744 -10.68 -16.82 32.40
CA PRO A 744 -9.62 -17.65 32.91
C PRO A 744 -8.30 -16.95 32.63
N THR A 745 -7.53 -16.63 33.65
CA THR A 745 -6.16 -16.18 33.51
C THR A 745 -5.28 -17.40 33.18
N LEU A 746 -4.40 -17.29 32.17
CA LEU A 746 -3.29 -18.23 32.05
C LEU A 746 -2.48 -18.05 33.34
N SER A 747 -2.59 -19.06 34.23
CA SER A 747 -1.94 -18.98 35.55
C SER A 747 -0.43 -18.89 35.35
N PRO A 748 0.26 -18.01 36.11
CA PRO A 748 1.72 -18.13 36.17
C PRO A 748 2.06 -19.54 36.62
N ALA A 749 2.98 -20.20 35.93
CA ALA A 749 3.55 -21.46 36.40
C ALA A 749 4.04 -21.24 37.84
N ARG A 750 3.60 -22.09 38.77
CA ARG A 750 3.99 -22.02 40.18
C ARG A 750 5.47 -22.36 40.35
#